data_eedf81492abb9048f7b7190b493411ae
#
_entry.id   eedf81492abb9048f7b7190b493411ae
#
_cell.length_a   1.000
_cell.length_b   1.000
_cell.length_c   1.000
_cell.angle_alpha   90.00
_cell.angle_beta   90.00
_cell.angle_gamma   90.00
#
_symmetry.space_group_name_H-M   'P 1'
#
loop_
_entity.id
_entity.type
_entity.pdbx_description
1 polymer ?
#
loop_
_entity_poly.entity_id
_entity_poly.type
_entity_poly.pdbx_seq_one_letter_code
_entity_poly.pdbx_strand_id
1 'polypeptide(L)'
;MIYINCKARKIKKIVAAGIATASIWMLPSSTEAAPQETKIHFISLNSATDAILLESNGHYGLVDFGEDWDYPDGTDSRYPLRSGITKGVGYEQQVIHYLKSQGVEKLDFCVATHSHSDHIGGGDEILDAFPTDRLYINRYDDSYIVKENEFHLWDNQYIYDDIIDAANRNNTEIITDLDLEENTEYRSFTLGDMSIDLMNLQRRRDKNRQILPVVDENENCIVTKITAYGRTALLTADIDPTEGDTGRLANQLIEELGDLPQYQPENRAEPELKEEYPKENYKAVSATVFDLPENRVVKDTGVFEKIDETQINTGKRISIDLMKMAHHSNDWNNTTYFLTSLNPKAVVITGYETSFTERERDCLPNSKVYATATDSAAVISEFHDSGIKTRYVKLSPEWMKIDDGWYYFDENGRTFTDESVHEIDGKPYCFDAKGAVEKENRWVKVNGKWKYWLVTGEFQKDSWLKLNDVSYYLDEQGNVVIGWKQIDDSWYYFNEDGTMATDSWIGEDYVDVSGAWKPEILKEKWMSSGGKWWYRHSDGSYTTSNWEWINGKWYYFDASGWMVTGWQKVGDNWYYLYNDGVMASDTWIGEDYVDATGAWRPEILKEKWISSGEKWWYRHSDGSYTTSNWEWINGKWYYFDASGWMMTGWQKVGNEWYYLYSNGVMAADSWIGENYVDATGVWRPEILKEKWISSGEKWWYRHSDGSYTALNWKKIDGKWYYFDASGWMMTGWQKVGDNWYYLYDDGVMASDTWVGNYYLKSDGTMAVSEWVQDGKYYVDENGLWVA
;
A
#
# COMPACT_ATOMS: atom_id res chain seq x y z
N MET A 1 28.45 25.16 -50.54
CA MET A 1 28.03 26.04 -51.62
C MET A 1 27.74 25.19 -52.84
N ILE A 2 26.51 24.85 -53.15
CA ILE A 2 25.90 24.61 -54.45
C ILE A 2 24.39 24.51 -54.18
N TYR A 3 23.69 25.55 -54.64
CA TYR A 3 22.23 25.62 -54.72
C TYR A 3 21.77 24.82 -55.94
N ILE A 4 20.69 24.00 -55.76
CA ILE A 4 19.88 23.58 -56.90
C ILE A 4 18.42 23.88 -56.61
N ASN A 5 17.91 24.86 -57.34
CA ASN A 5 16.51 25.24 -57.47
C ASN A 5 15.75 24.18 -58.29
N CYS A 6 14.60 23.74 -57.86
CA CYS A 6 13.61 23.08 -58.72
C CYS A 6 12.23 23.68 -58.54
N LYS A 7 11.71 24.21 -59.64
CA LYS A 7 10.47 24.95 -59.84
C LYS A 7 9.22 24.08 -59.66
N ALA A 8 8.24 24.63 -58.97
CA ALA A 8 6.86 24.15 -58.96
C ALA A 8 6.18 24.26 -60.33
N ARG A 9 5.54 23.18 -60.80
CA ARG A 9 4.54 23.21 -61.87
C ARG A 9 3.17 22.98 -61.27
N LYS A 10 2.32 24.04 -61.41
CA LYS A 10 0.87 23.98 -61.15
C LYS A 10 0.19 23.20 -62.28
N ILE A 11 -0.58 22.18 -61.96
CA ILE A 11 -1.57 21.59 -62.87
C ILE A 11 -2.96 21.91 -62.28
N LYS A 12 -3.70 22.75 -63.04
CA LYS A 12 -5.11 22.98 -62.84
C LYS A 12 -5.90 21.81 -63.46
N LYS A 13 -6.71 21.13 -62.66
CA LYS A 13 -7.80 20.30 -63.19
C LYS A 13 -9.12 21.00 -62.98
N ILE A 14 -9.80 21.26 -64.05
CA ILE A 14 -11.16 21.74 -64.14
C ILE A 14 -12.05 20.50 -63.96
N VAL A 15 -12.98 20.54 -62.96
CA VAL A 15 -14.08 19.59 -62.88
C VAL A 15 -15.35 20.38 -63.11
N ALA A 16 -16.04 20.02 -64.17
CA ALA A 16 -17.36 20.61 -64.54
C ALA A 16 -18.41 19.92 -63.66
N ALA A 17 -19.20 20.74 -62.90
CA ALA A 17 -20.33 20.28 -62.17
C ALA A 17 -21.58 20.28 -63.07
N GLY A 18 -22.18 19.13 -63.29
CA GLY A 18 -23.48 18.98 -63.87
C GLY A 18 -24.55 19.17 -62.80
N ILE A 19 -25.33 20.23 -62.90
CA ILE A 19 -26.51 20.47 -62.03
C ILE A 19 -27.72 19.76 -62.67
N ALA A 20 -28.16 18.68 -62.00
CA ALA A 20 -29.48 18.09 -62.27
C ALA A 20 -30.48 18.65 -61.23
N THR A 21 -31.36 19.54 -61.71
CA THR A 21 -32.51 20.04 -60.96
C THR A 21 -33.58 18.97 -60.87
N ALA A 22 -33.66 18.29 -59.73
CA ALA A 22 -34.87 17.52 -59.40
C ALA A 22 -35.83 18.42 -58.61
N SER A 23 -36.95 18.69 -59.18
CA SER A 23 -38.03 19.37 -58.50
C SER A 23 -38.70 18.42 -57.52
N ILE A 24 -38.39 18.59 -56.25
CA ILE A 24 -39.10 17.89 -55.17
C ILE A 24 -40.34 18.66 -54.79
N TRP A 25 -41.48 18.10 -55.07
CA TRP A 25 -42.76 18.54 -54.51
C TRP A 25 -42.72 18.30 -53.00
N MET A 26 -42.63 19.36 -52.21
CA MET A 26 -42.89 19.28 -50.77
C MET A 26 -44.37 19.12 -50.55
N LEU A 27 -44.80 17.93 -50.18
CA LEU A 27 -46.07 17.79 -49.45
C LEU A 27 -45.82 18.35 -48.05
N PRO A 28 -46.75 19.07 -47.44
CA PRO A 28 -46.60 19.43 -46.04
C PRO A 28 -46.67 18.13 -45.23
N SER A 29 -45.52 17.67 -44.71
CA SER A 29 -45.52 16.70 -43.65
C SER A 29 -46.17 17.36 -42.44
N SER A 30 -47.34 16.89 -42.05
CA SER A 30 -47.76 17.04 -40.68
C SER A 30 -46.61 16.46 -39.80
N THR A 31 -45.87 17.33 -39.22
CA THR A 31 -45.01 16.92 -38.10
C THR A 31 -45.99 16.49 -37.00
N GLU A 32 -46.35 15.20 -36.95
CA GLU A 32 -46.70 14.63 -35.66
C GLU A 32 -45.54 14.93 -34.79
N ALA A 33 -45.76 15.70 -33.74
CA ALA A 33 -44.76 15.86 -32.67
C ALA A 33 -44.33 14.45 -32.27
N ALA A 34 -43.05 14.22 -32.24
CA ALA A 34 -42.55 12.95 -31.70
C ALA A 34 -43.24 12.70 -30.36
N PRO A 35 -43.65 11.46 -30.05
CA PRO A 35 -44.33 11.20 -28.80
C PRO A 35 -43.42 11.73 -27.68
N GLN A 36 -43.98 12.56 -26.82
CA GLN A 36 -43.29 13.13 -25.68
C GLN A 36 -42.97 11.96 -24.75
N GLU A 37 -41.69 11.64 -24.65
CA GLU A 37 -41.22 10.52 -23.88
C GLU A 37 -40.66 10.99 -22.52
N THR A 38 -41.00 10.31 -21.48
CA THR A 38 -40.54 10.57 -20.11
C THR A 38 -39.86 9.31 -19.60
N LYS A 39 -38.55 9.41 -19.35
CA LYS A 39 -37.66 8.25 -19.12
C LYS A 39 -36.66 8.50 -18.04
N ILE A 40 -36.24 7.43 -17.39
CA ILE A 40 -35.02 7.34 -16.55
C ILE A 40 -34.07 6.38 -17.24
N HIS A 41 -32.83 6.81 -17.47
CA HIS A 41 -31.77 6.02 -18.08
C HIS A 41 -30.71 5.74 -17.04
N PHE A 42 -30.58 4.50 -16.61
CA PHE A 42 -29.47 4.03 -15.77
C PHE A 42 -28.33 3.60 -16.70
N ILE A 43 -27.29 4.41 -16.80
CA ILE A 43 -26.19 4.19 -17.75
C ILE A 43 -25.36 2.98 -17.30
N SER A 44 -25.03 2.09 -18.23
CA SER A 44 -24.30 0.85 -17.95
C SER A 44 -22.80 1.10 -17.99
N LEU A 45 -22.19 1.30 -16.84
CA LEU A 45 -20.76 1.59 -16.71
C LEU A 45 -19.90 0.35 -16.43
N ASN A 46 -20.52 -0.83 -16.33
CA ASN A 46 -19.89 -2.12 -16.03
C ASN A 46 -19.13 -2.14 -14.70
N SER A 47 -19.53 -1.33 -13.77
CA SER A 47 -19.02 -1.20 -12.40
C SER A 47 -20.17 -0.91 -11.44
N ALA A 48 -19.87 -0.90 -10.16
CA ALA A 48 -20.74 -0.40 -9.12
C ALA A 48 -20.51 1.12 -9.04
N THR A 49 -21.29 1.89 -9.80
CA THR A 49 -21.17 3.35 -9.90
C THR A 49 -22.46 3.93 -10.50
N ASP A 50 -22.80 5.15 -10.17
CA ASP A 50 -24.06 5.80 -10.55
C ASP A 50 -23.86 6.89 -11.60
N ALA A 51 -24.60 6.78 -12.71
CA ALA A 51 -24.85 7.87 -13.63
C ALA A 51 -26.26 7.68 -14.23
N ILE A 52 -27.19 8.56 -13.90
CA ILE A 52 -28.62 8.36 -14.18
C ILE A 52 -29.18 9.59 -14.88
N LEU A 53 -29.49 9.46 -16.18
CA LEU A 53 -30.10 10.55 -16.97
C LEU A 53 -31.63 10.53 -16.81
N LEU A 54 -32.22 11.69 -16.55
CA LEU A 54 -33.65 11.96 -16.57
C LEU A 54 -33.97 12.70 -17.85
N GLU A 55 -34.91 12.18 -18.63
CA GLU A 55 -35.39 12.77 -19.90
C GLU A 55 -36.89 12.97 -19.83
N SER A 56 -37.36 14.17 -20.10
CA SER A 56 -38.80 14.47 -20.27
C SER A 56 -39.03 15.64 -21.21
N ASN A 57 -39.74 15.40 -22.34
CA ASN A 57 -40.13 16.40 -23.30
C ASN A 57 -38.98 17.27 -23.84
N GLY A 58 -37.78 16.68 -23.99
CA GLY A 58 -36.59 17.41 -24.47
C GLY A 58 -35.88 18.20 -23.37
N HIS A 59 -36.23 18.00 -22.11
CA HIS A 59 -35.54 18.48 -20.92
C HIS A 59 -34.73 17.34 -20.30
N TYR A 60 -33.58 17.68 -19.78
CA TYR A 60 -32.63 16.69 -19.27
C TYR A 60 -32.09 17.07 -17.88
N GLY A 61 -32.05 16.11 -16.99
CA GLY A 61 -31.37 16.21 -15.69
C GLY A 61 -30.47 15.02 -15.49
N LEU A 62 -29.41 15.15 -14.69
CA LEU A 62 -28.50 14.06 -14.39
C LEU A 62 -28.41 13.86 -12.87
N VAL A 63 -28.47 12.62 -12.42
CA VAL A 63 -28.23 12.24 -11.02
C VAL A 63 -27.01 11.36 -10.99
N ASP A 64 -25.97 11.84 -10.34
CA ASP A 64 -24.61 11.31 -10.28
C ASP A 64 -23.93 11.21 -11.67
N PHE A 65 -22.61 10.98 -11.69
CA PHE A 65 -21.78 11.24 -12.86
C PHE A 65 -20.86 10.06 -13.22
N GLY A 66 -20.76 9.07 -12.33
CA GLY A 66 -19.86 7.96 -12.45
C GLY A 66 -18.50 8.17 -11.78
N GLU A 67 -17.69 7.11 -11.77
CA GLU A 67 -16.32 7.09 -11.24
C GLU A 67 -15.40 7.93 -12.12
N ASP A 68 -14.38 8.54 -11.51
CA ASP A 68 -13.38 9.40 -12.12
C ASP A 68 -12.11 8.64 -12.52
N TRP A 69 -11.52 9.07 -13.63
CA TRP A 69 -10.17 8.65 -14.02
C TRP A 69 -9.09 9.35 -13.19
N ASP A 70 -9.32 10.60 -12.82
CA ASP A 70 -8.37 11.42 -12.09
C ASP A 70 -8.41 11.12 -10.60
N TYR A 71 -7.27 11.26 -9.95
CA TYR A 71 -7.13 11.05 -8.52
C TYR A 71 -5.96 11.88 -7.99
N PRO A 72 -5.93 12.25 -6.71
CA PRO A 72 -4.88 13.07 -6.14
C PRO A 72 -3.53 12.34 -6.17
N ASP A 73 -2.47 13.02 -6.61
CA ASP A 73 -1.10 12.46 -6.63
C ASP A 73 -0.39 12.55 -5.26
N GLY A 74 -1.03 13.20 -4.28
CA GLY A 74 -0.52 13.39 -2.92
C GLY A 74 0.53 14.50 -2.78
N THR A 75 0.78 15.30 -3.82
CA THR A 75 1.73 16.42 -3.76
C THR A 75 1.13 17.64 -3.06
N ASP A 76 -0.17 17.86 -3.16
CA ASP A 76 -0.90 18.87 -2.38
C ASP A 76 -1.36 18.27 -1.06
N SER A 77 -1.00 18.90 0.04
CA SER A 77 -1.36 18.46 1.40
C SER A 77 -2.87 18.50 1.70
N ARG A 78 -3.66 19.20 0.91
CA ARG A 78 -5.13 19.20 1.00
C ARG A 78 -5.71 17.88 0.48
N TYR A 79 -5.01 17.23 -0.46
CA TYR A 79 -5.44 16.03 -1.15
C TYR A 79 -4.38 14.92 -0.99
N PRO A 80 -4.22 14.37 0.22
CA PRO A 80 -3.25 13.31 0.45
C PRO A 80 -3.67 12.02 -0.26
N LEU A 81 -2.70 11.31 -0.83
CA LEU A 81 -2.95 9.99 -1.42
C LEU A 81 -3.28 8.98 -0.32
N ARG A 82 -4.55 8.66 -0.15
CA ARG A 82 -5.05 7.71 0.85
C ARG A 82 -5.17 6.29 0.28
N SER A 83 -5.24 5.29 1.17
CA SER A 83 -5.52 3.90 0.75
C SER A 83 -7.01 3.75 0.44
N GLY A 84 -7.33 3.00 -0.63
CA GLY A 84 -8.73 2.79 -1.06
C GLY A 84 -9.21 3.73 -2.16
N ILE A 85 -8.43 4.75 -2.52
CA ILE A 85 -8.71 5.59 -3.69
C ILE A 85 -8.66 4.72 -4.96
N THR A 86 -9.66 4.81 -5.79
CA THR A 86 -9.69 4.25 -7.15
C THR A 86 -8.67 4.98 -8.02
N LYS A 87 -7.93 4.24 -8.85
CA LYS A 87 -6.84 4.82 -9.65
C LYS A 87 -6.92 4.36 -11.08
N GLY A 88 -6.99 5.32 -11.99
CA GLY A 88 -6.94 5.06 -13.43
C GLY A 88 -8.11 4.20 -13.93
N VAL A 89 -9.26 4.39 -13.33
CA VAL A 89 -10.55 3.82 -13.75
C VAL A 89 -11.58 4.94 -13.70
N GLY A 90 -12.12 5.33 -14.83
CA GLY A 90 -13.14 6.36 -14.94
C GLY A 90 -14.08 6.06 -16.09
N TYR A 91 -15.26 6.67 -16.05
CA TYR A 91 -16.34 6.43 -17.01
C TYR A 91 -16.89 7.72 -17.61
N GLU A 92 -16.31 8.87 -17.34
CA GLU A 92 -16.72 10.20 -17.80
C GLU A 92 -16.91 10.25 -19.32
N GLN A 93 -16.00 9.65 -20.10
CA GLN A 93 -16.12 9.62 -21.56
C GLN A 93 -17.30 8.77 -22.03
N GLN A 94 -17.62 7.71 -21.32
CA GLN A 94 -18.73 6.82 -21.56
C GLN A 94 -20.08 7.51 -21.26
N VAL A 95 -20.13 8.23 -20.13
CA VAL A 95 -21.30 9.05 -19.76
C VAL A 95 -21.51 10.17 -20.78
N ILE A 96 -20.44 10.92 -21.11
CA ILE A 96 -20.51 11.99 -22.13
C ILE A 96 -21.03 11.44 -23.49
N HIS A 97 -20.49 10.29 -23.92
CA HIS A 97 -20.95 9.63 -25.15
C HIS A 97 -22.43 9.27 -25.06
N TYR A 98 -22.84 8.65 -23.94
CA TYR A 98 -24.25 8.27 -23.75
C TYR A 98 -25.18 9.48 -23.82
N LEU A 99 -24.88 10.56 -23.08
CA LEU A 99 -25.63 11.79 -23.06
C LEU A 99 -25.75 12.39 -24.49
N LYS A 100 -24.63 12.50 -25.20
CA LYS A 100 -24.62 13.00 -26.58
C LYS A 100 -25.44 12.11 -27.53
N SER A 101 -25.38 10.79 -27.36
CA SER A 101 -26.17 9.83 -28.17
C SER A 101 -27.69 9.95 -27.94
N GLN A 102 -28.09 10.42 -26.74
CA GLN A 102 -29.49 10.75 -26.42
C GLN A 102 -29.89 12.16 -26.87
N GLY A 103 -28.98 12.92 -27.50
CA GLY A 103 -29.26 14.27 -27.99
C GLY A 103 -29.23 15.36 -26.92
N VAL A 104 -28.58 15.08 -25.78
CA VAL A 104 -28.39 16.09 -24.74
C VAL A 104 -27.46 17.17 -25.25
N GLU A 105 -27.91 18.40 -25.29
CA GLU A 105 -27.10 19.60 -25.60
C GLU A 105 -26.88 20.44 -24.33
N LYS A 106 -27.74 20.28 -23.33
CA LYS A 106 -27.74 21.03 -22.07
C LYS A 106 -28.43 20.20 -21.00
N LEU A 107 -28.02 20.37 -19.74
CA LEU A 107 -28.68 19.84 -18.55
C LEU A 107 -29.43 20.97 -17.82
N ASP A 108 -30.71 20.77 -17.51
CA ASP A 108 -31.50 21.72 -16.71
C ASP A 108 -31.02 21.68 -15.23
N PHE A 109 -30.54 20.51 -14.78
CA PHE A 109 -29.91 20.36 -13.48
C PHE A 109 -29.06 19.12 -13.41
N CYS A 110 -28.15 19.11 -12.43
CA CYS A 110 -27.44 17.91 -11.92
C CYS A 110 -27.70 17.76 -10.43
N VAL A 111 -27.77 16.51 -9.96
CA VAL A 111 -27.77 16.17 -8.53
C VAL A 111 -26.53 15.33 -8.23
N ALA A 112 -25.59 15.88 -7.50
CA ALA A 112 -24.46 15.20 -6.92
C ALA A 112 -24.88 14.67 -5.54
N THR A 113 -25.17 13.38 -5.44
CA THR A 113 -25.87 12.85 -4.26
C THR A 113 -25.06 12.92 -3.00
N HIS A 114 -23.76 12.58 -3.07
CA HIS A 114 -22.78 12.65 -1.96
C HIS A 114 -21.36 12.57 -2.52
N SER A 115 -20.35 12.88 -1.69
CA SER A 115 -18.97 13.09 -2.13
C SER A 115 -18.14 11.81 -2.19
N HIS A 116 -18.62 10.77 -2.88
CA HIS A 116 -17.82 9.59 -3.23
C HIS A 116 -17.51 9.56 -4.73
N SER A 117 -16.34 9.03 -5.11
CA SER A 117 -15.86 9.07 -6.50
C SER A 117 -16.75 8.30 -7.47
N ASP A 118 -17.31 7.17 -7.04
CA ASP A 118 -18.25 6.35 -7.82
C ASP A 118 -19.64 7.00 -8.05
N HIS A 119 -19.83 8.21 -7.51
CA HIS A 119 -21.03 9.04 -7.70
C HIS A 119 -20.72 10.39 -8.36
N ILE A 120 -19.75 11.15 -7.81
CA ILE A 120 -19.52 12.50 -8.29
C ILE A 120 -18.18 12.69 -9.02
N GLY A 121 -17.38 11.61 -9.13
CA GLY A 121 -16.05 11.68 -9.69
C GLY A 121 -16.01 12.36 -11.05
N GLY A 122 -16.72 11.83 -12.06
CA GLY A 122 -16.73 12.41 -13.42
C GLY A 122 -17.56 13.69 -13.57
N GLY A 123 -17.86 14.38 -12.45
CA GLY A 123 -18.74 15.55 -12.46
C GLY A 123 -18.17 16.78 -13.13
N ASP A 124 -16.88 17.00 -13.02
CA ASP A 124 -16.21 18.18 -13.59
C ASP A 124 -16.12 18.11 -15.13
N GLU A 125 -15.78 16.94 -15.72
CA GLU A 125 -15.78 16.75 -17.16
C GLU A 125 -17.18 16.85 -17.76
N ILE A 126 -18.19 16.37 -17.04
CA ILE A 126 -19.57 16.46 -17.52
C ILE A 126 -20.06 17.90 -17.48
N LEU A 127 -19.79 18.67 -16.43
CA LEU A 127 -20.11 20.09 -16.36
C LEU A 127 -19.33 20.91 -17.40
N ASP A 128 -18.12 20.52 -17.74
CA ASP A 128 -17.33 21.14 -18.81
C ASP A 128 -17.88 20.78 -20.21
N ALA A 129 -18.42 19.57 -20.39
CA ALA A 129 -18.97 19.10 -21.66
C ALA A 129 -20.39 19.59 -21.95
N PHE A 130 -21.18 19.86 -20.91
CA PHE A 130 -22.60 20.24 -21.05
C PHE A 130 -22.94 21.48 -20.22
N PRO A 131 -23.40 22.57 -20.86
CA PRO A 131 -23.98 23.69 -20.11
C PRO A 131 -25.06 23.19 -19.15
N THR A 132 -24.92 23.51 -17.88
CA THR A 132 -25.81 23.05 -16.80
C THR A 132 -26.36 24.24 -16.04
N ASP A 133 -27.67 24.32 -15.84
CA ASP A 133 -28.26 25.46 -15.14
C ASP A 133 -28.02 25.39 -13.64
N ARG A 134 -28.20 24.21 -13.03
CA ARG A 134 -28.10 24.05 -11.58
C ARG A 134 -27.37 22.77 -11.21
N LEU A 135 -26.54 22.87 -10.17
CA LEU A 135 -25.92 21.74 -9.49
C LEU A 135 -26.43 21.67 -8.04
N TYR A 136 -27.14 20.62 -7.71
CA TYR A 136 -27.54 20.31 -6.34
C TYR A 136 -26.48 19.44 -5.70
N ILE A 137 -25.83 19.92 -4.62
CA ILE A 137 -24.73 19.22 -3.97
C ILE A 137 -24.66 19.59 -2.48
N ASN A 138 -24.48 18.62 -1.61
CA ASN A 138 -24.22 18.90 -0.21
C ASN A 138 -22.79 19.42 -0.05
N ARG A 139 -22.59 20.44 0.81
CA ARG A 139 -21.23 20.90 1.13
C ARG A 139 -20.44 19.80 1.79
N TYR A 140 -19.21 19.65 1.38
CA TYR A 140 -18.28 18.67 1.93
C TYR A 140 -17.03 19.35 2.49
N ASP A 141 -16.49 18.78 3.55
CA ASP A 141 -15.17 19.04 4.14
C ASP A 141 -14.77 17.79 4.90
N ASP A 142 -13.52 17.36 4.79
CA ASP A 142 -12.98 16.16 5.47
C ASP A 142 -13.28 16.13 6.97
N SER A 143 -13.43 17.31 7.60
CA SER A 143 -13.82 17.41 9.02
C SER A 143 -15.27 16.99 9.31
N TYR A 144 -16.08 16.76 8.28
CA TYR A 144 -17.45 16.24 8.44
C TYR A 144 -17.50 14.72 8.63
N ILE A 145 -16.37 14.02 8.48
CA ILE A 145 -16.25 12.61 8.83
C ILE A 145 -15.65 12.49 10.23
N VAL A 146 -16.20 11.58 11.06
CA VAL A 146 -15.68 11.33 12.41
C VAL A 146 -14.25 10.84 12.34
N LYS A 147 -13.41 11.32 13.26
CA LYS A 147 -11.97 11.05 13.24
C LYS A 147 -11.60 9.56 13.30
N GLU A 148 -12.41 8.76 13.96
CA GLU A 148 -12.24 7.31 14.07
C GLU A 148 -12.39 6.60 12.71
N ASN A 149 -13.03 7.26 11.74
CA ASN A 149 -13.36 6.76 10.42
C ASN A 149 -12.60 7.49 9.29
N GLU A 150 -11.42 8.08 9.56
CA GLU A 150 -10.60 8.75 8.55
C GLU A 150 -10.27 7.86 7.31
N PHE A 151 -10.49 6.56 7.39
CA PHE A 151 -10.36 5.65 6.25
C PHE A 151 -11.51 5.79 5.22
N HIS A 152 -12.62 6.46 5.53
CA HIS A 152 -13.72 6.83 4.61
C HIS A 152 -13.53 8.20 3.96
N LEU A 153 -12.39 8.85 4.17
CA LEU A 153 -12.10 10.13 3.53
C LEU A 153 -11.70 9.97 2.06
N TRP A 154 -11.11 8.84 1.69
CA TRP A 154 -10.60 8.55 0.34
C TRP A 154 -10.08 9.79 -0.39
N ASP A 155 -10.65 10.16 -1.53
CA ASP A 155 -10.41 11.37 -2.33
C ASP A 155 -11.59 12.34 -2.32
N ASN A 156 -12.54 12.16 -1.42
CA ASN A 156 -13.79 12.92 -1.36
C ASN A 156 -13.60 14.44 -1.46
N GLN A 157 -12.59 15.01 -0.74
CA GLN A 157 -12.33 16.44 -0.81
C GLN A 157 -11.80 16.86 -2.18
N TYR A 158 -11.01 16.02 -2.84
CA TYR A 158 -10.45 16.28 -4.16
C TYR A 158 -11.58 16.38 -5.20
N ILE A 159 -12.39 15.34 -5.35
CA ILE A 159 -13.49 15.29 -6.31
C ILE A 159 -14.57 16.34 -6.01
N TYR A 160 -14.81 16.64 -4.72
CA TYR A 160 -15.75 17.72 -4.35
C TYR A 160 -15.24 19.08 -4.79
N ASP A 161 -13.97 19.40 -4.56
CA ASP A 161 -13.40 20.69 -4.97
C ASP A 161 -13.38 20.81 -6.50
N ASP A 162 -13.08 19.72 -7.24
CA ASP A 162 -13.04 19.71 -8.71
C ASP A 162 -14.41 19.96 -9.33
N ILE A 163 -15.47 19.31 -8.85
CA ILE A 163 -16.84 19.57 -9.36
C ILE A 163 -17.34 20.98 -9.04
N ILE A 164 -16.98 21.52 -7.85
CA ILE A 164 -17.30 22.91 -7.48
C ILE A 164 -16.56 23.91 -8.37
N ASP A 165 -15.28 23.64 -8.65
CA ASP A 165 -14.48 24.48 -9.54
C ASP A 165 -15.03 24.44 -10.99
N ALA A 166 -15.47 23.27 -11.47
CA ALA A 166 -16.12 23.13 -12.77
C ALA A 166 -17.43 23.88 -12.83
N ALA A 167 -18.29 23.76 -11.83
CA ALA A 167 -19.55 24.49 -11.74
C ALA A 167 -19.31 26.00 -11.79
N ASN A 168 -18.32 26.50 -11.06
CA ASN A 168 -17.96 27.92 -11.08
C ASN A 168 -17.41 28.37 -12.45
N ARG A 169 -16.54 27.54 -13.09
CA ARG A 169 -16.00 27.82 -14.45
C ARG A 169 -17.11 28.00 -15.49
N ASN A 170 -18.14 27.16 -15.35
CA ASN A 170 -19.22 27.07 -16.33
C ASN A 170 -20.45 27.96 -15.99
N ASN A 171 -20.36 28.71 -14.88
CA ASN A 171 -21.45 29.57 -14.36
C ASN A 171 -22.72 28.76 -14.01
N THR A 172 -22.59 27.54 -13.56
CA THR A 172 -23.66 26.71 -13.04
C THR A 172 -24.09 27.23 -11.66
N GLU A 173 -25.40 27.39 -11.42
CA GLU A 173 -25.92 27.76 -10.11
C GLU A 173 -25.75 26.60 -9.13
N ILE A 174 -24.94 26.79 -8.06
CA ILE A 174 -24.69 25.78 -7.04
C ILE A 174 -25.75 25.92 -5.95
N ILE A 175 -26.49 24.85 -5.69
CA ILE A 175 -27.54 24.75 -4.66
C ILE A 175 -27.02 23.77 -3.57
N THR A 176 -26.75 24.30 -2.40
CA THR A 176 -26.18 23.52 -1.30
C THR A 176 -27.23 23.05 -0.30
N ASP A 177 -26.80 22.24 0.68
CA ASP A 177 -27.62 21.84 1.84
C ASP A 177 -28.24 23.05 2.57
N LEU A 178 -27.55 24.21 2.60
CA LEU A 178 -28.14 25.43 3.21
C LEU A 178 -29.31 25.98 2.39
N ASP A 179 -29.15 26.05 1.07
CA ASP A 179 -30.18 26.53 0.18
C ASP A 179 -31.40 25.61 0.22
N LEU A 180 -31.15 24.30 0.26
CA LEU A 180 -32.19 23.27 0.40
C LEU A 180 -32.92 23.33 1.75
N GLU A 181 -32.24 23.71 2.84
CA GLU A 181 -32.85 23.90 4.15
C GLU A 181 -33.72 25.16 4.20
N GLU A 182 -33.28 26.25 3.57
CA GLU A 182 -33.92 27.57 3.66
C GLU A 182 -35.04 27.82 2.63
N ASN A 183 -34.94 27.18 1.45
CA ASN A 183 -35.87 27.38 0.34
C ASN A 183 -36.53 26.10 -0.16
N THR A 184 -37.82 25.96 0.08
CA THR A 184 -38.57 24.77 -0.34
C THR A 184 -38.75 24.69 -1.87
N GLU A 185 -38.57 25.79 -2.63
CA GLU A 185 -38.62 25.78 -4.10
C GLU A 185 -37.47 24.99 -4.73
N TYR A 186 -36.36 24.89 -4.04
CA TYR A 186 -35.23 24.03 -4.50
C TYR A 186 -35.45 22.54 -4.22
N ARG A 187 -36.33 22.16 -3.27
CA ARG A 187 -36.58 20.77 -2.93
C ARG A 187 -37.53 20.05 -3.87
N SER A 188 -38.46 20.82 -4.48
CA SER A 188 -39.49 20.27 -5.36
C SER A 188 -39.58 21.13 -6.60
N PHE A 189 -39.34 20.56 -7.76
CA PHE A 189 -39.36 21.24 -9.05
C PHE A 189 -39.80 20.28 -10.16
N THR A 190 -39.87 20.77 -11.39
CA THR A 190 -40.31 19.94 -12.53
C THR A 190 -39.22 19.83 -13.58
N LEU A 191 -39.18 18.70 -14.27
CA LEU A 191 -38.45 18.45 -15.49
C LEU A 191 -39.45 17.91 -16.54
N GLY A 192 -39.87 18.76 -17.48
CA GLY A 192 -40.96 18.37 -18.42
C GLY A 192 -42.21 17.89 -17.65
N ASP A 193 -42.60 16.63 -17.83
CA ASP A 193 -43.74 16.00 -17.15
C ASP A 193 -43.37 15.33 -15.82
N MET A 194 -42.10 15.35 -15.45
CA MET A 194 -41.63 14.82 -14.15
C MET A 194 -41.77 15.86 -13.06
N SER A 195 -42.34 15.47 -11.92
CA SER A 195 -42.15 16.16 -10.64
C SER A 195 -40.97 15.52 -9.93
N ILE A 196 -40.00 16.33 -9.55
CA ILE A 196 -38.79 15.92 -8.85
C ILE A 196 -38.88 16.44 -7.42
N ASP A 197 -38.74 15.54 -6.45
CA ASP A 197 -38.66 15.87 -5.03
C ASP A 197 -37.34 15.34 -4.46
N LEU A 198 -36.50 16.24 -3.95
CA LEU A 198 -35.28 15.89 -3.27
C LEU A 198 -35.59 15.57 -1.81
N MET A 199 -35.08 14.47 -1.30
CA MET A 199 -35.35 13.92 0.01
C MET A 199 -34.04 13.65 0.77
N ASN A 200 -34.12 13.28 2.05
CA ASN A 200 -32.98 13.04 2.92
C ASN A 200 -32.08 14.28 3.11
N LEU A 201 -32.68 15.46 3.14
CA LEU A 201 -31.97 16.76 3.12
C LEU A 201 -31.56 17.27 4.52
N GLN A 202 -31.89 16.58 5.58
CA GLN A 202 -31.65 17.04 6.96
C GLN A 202 -30.28 16.58 7.46
N ARG A 203 -29.26 17.44 7.29
CA ARG A 203 -27.96 17.22 7.95
C ARG A 203 -28.07 17.43 9.45
N ARG A 204 -27.42 16.56 10.22
CA ARG A 204 -27.36 16.69 11.69
C ARG A 204 -26.53 17.91 12.07
N ARG A 205 -27.07 18.73 12.99
CA ARG A 205 -26.41 19.96 13.46
C ARG A 205 -26.44 20.07 14.98
N ASP A 206 -25.40 20.68 15.53
CA ASP A 206 -25.34 21.02 16.95
C ASP A 206 -26.27 22.20 17.27
N LYS A 207 -26.34 22.56 18.57
CA LYS A 207 -27.12 23.72 19.08
C LYS A 207 -26.65 25.07 18.47
N ASN A 208 -25.49 25.17 17.89
CA ASN A 208 -24.94 26.35 17.23
C ASN A 208 -25.14 26.29 15.70
N ARG A 209 -25.90 25.31 15.17
CA ARG A 209 -26.13 25.02 13.74
C ARG A 209 -24.88 24.58 12.99
N GLN A 210 -23.81 24.12 13.65
CA GLN A 210 -22.68 23.51 13.00
C GLN A 210 -22.99 22.06 12.61
N ILE A 211 -22.51 21.62 11.43
CA ILE A 211 -22.66 20.25 10.95
C ILE A 211 -21.97 19.32 11.95
N LEU A 212 -22.68 18.29 12.39
CA LEU A 212 -22.10 17.21 13.18
C LEU A 212 -21.47 16.19 12.24
N PRO A 213 -20.23 15.73 12.52
CA PRO A 213 -19.59 14.72 11.72
C PRO A 213 -20.40 13.42 11.68
N VAL A 214 -20.33 12.73 10.53
CA VAL A 214 -20.95 11.43 10.26
C VAL A 214 -19.87 10.35 10.15
N VAL A 215 -20.28 9.09 10.17
CA VAL A 215 -19.37 7.96 9.98
C VAL A 215 -18.93 7.84 8.52
N ASP A 216 -19.88 8.13 7.61
CA ASP A 216 -19.70 8.02 6.17
C ASP A 216 -20.63 9.06 5.47
N GLU A 217 -20.23 9.61 4.33
CA GLU A 217 -21.06 10.56 3.55
C GLU A 217 -22.35 9.92 2.99
N ASN A 218 -22.43 8.61 2.92
CA ASN A 218 -23.67 7.89 2.60
C ASN A 218 -24.85 8.28 3.52
N GLU A 219 -24.59 8.68 4.78
CA GLU A 219 -25.61 9.18 5.67
C GLU A 219 -26.26 10.51 5.18
N ASN A 220 -25.53 11.26 4.37
CA ASN A 220 -25.93 12.59 3.88
C ASN A 220 -26.39 12.59 2.42
N CYS A 221 -26.49 11.43 1.76
CA CYS A 221 -26.79 11.40 0.33
C CYS A 221 -28.17 11.98 0.02
N ILE A 222 -28.27 12.71 -1.09
CA ILE A 222 -29.53 13.26 -1.61
C ILE A 222 -30.29 12.15 -2.33
N VAL A 223 -31.51 11.87 -1.88
CA VAL A 223 -32.43 10.91 -2.51
C VAL A 223 -33.38 11.65 -3.45
N THR A 224 -33.58 11.13 -4.66
CA THR A 224 -34.46 11.77 -5.65
C THR A 224 -35.73 10.94 -5.88
N LYS A 225 -36.87 11.49 -5.53
CA LYS A 225 -38.18 10.93 -5.87
C LYS A 225 -38.69 11.57 -7.16
N ILE A 226 -39.14 10.77 -8.10
CA ILE A 226 -39.65 11.19 -9.39
C ILE A 226 -41.09 10.71 -9.55
N THR A 227 -41.98 11.62 -9.90
CA THR A 227 -43.39 11.29 -10.17
C THR A 227 -43.77 11.79 -11.54
N ALA A 228 -44.31 10.92 -12.39
CA ALA A 228 -44.87 11.24 -13.69
C ALA A 228 -46.02 10.28 -14.00
N TYR A 229 -47.12 10.79 -14.60
CA TYR A 229 -48.29 10.01 -14.98
C TYR A 229 -48.86 9.14 -13.82
N GLY A 230 -48.79 9.66 -12.60
CA GLY A 230 -49.23 8.94 -11.41
C GLY A 230 -48.38 7.71 -11.06
N ARG A 231 -47.14 7.63 -11.55
CA ARG A 231 -46.14 6.61 -11.27
C ARG A 231 -45.01 7.22 -10.48
N THR A 232 -44.44 6.41 -9.57
CA THR A 232 -43.37 6.86 -8.68
C THR A 232 -42.12 6.01 -8.86
N ALA A 233 -40.99 6.70 -9.10
CA ALA A 233 -39.67 6.14 -9.07
C ALA A 233 -38.86 6.77 -7.93
N LEU A 234 -37.98 6.00 -7.32
CA LEU A 234 -37.07 6.42 -6.23
C LEU A 234 -35.63 6.11 -6.59
N LEU A 235 -34.79 7.13 -6.65
CA LEU A 235 -33.35 7.00 -6.78
C LEU A 235 -32.76 7.23 -5.41
N THR A 236 -32.26 6.14 -4.79
CA THR A 236 -31.92 6.12 -3.36
C THR A 236 -30.49 6.51 -3.08
N ALA A 237 -29.66 6.75 -4.13
CA ALA A 237 -28.22 6.88 -3.99
C ALA A 237 -27.65 5.75 -3.10
N ASP A 238 -26.79 6.08 -2.17
CA ASP A 238 -26.19 5.11 -1.25
C ASP A 238 -26.70 5.25 0.20
N ILE A 239 -27.96 5.71 0.34
CA ILE A 239 -28.56 5.96 1.65
C ILE A 239 -28.25 4.85 2.66
N ASP A 240 -27.77 5.23 3.82
CA ASP A 240 -27.31 4.33 4.86
C ASP A 240 -28.45 4.00 5.84
N PRO A 241 -28.57 2.77 6.36
CA PRO A 241 -29.51 2.42 7.41
C PRO A 241 -29.07 2.94 8.78
N THR A 242 -27.88 3.47 8.92
CA THR A 242 -27.33 4.01 10.15
C THR A 242 -28.29 5.05 10.72
N GLU A 243 -28.60 4.94 12.02
CA GLU A 243 -29.58 5.77 12.71
C GLU A 243 -31.02 5.73 12.13
N GLY A 244 -31.32 4.73 11.31
CA GLY A 244 -32.68 4.51 10.81
C GLY A 244 -33.07 5.40 9.62
N ASP A 245 -32.11 5.92 8.85
CA ASP A 245 -32.39 6.80 7.72
C ASP A 245 -33.23 6.13 6.63
N THR A 246 -32.97 4.86 6.28
CA THR A 246 -33.85 4.11 5.39
C THR A 246 -35.25 3.92 5.96
N GLY A 247 -35.35 3.66 7.27
CA GLY A 247 -36.62 3.58 8.00
C GLY A 247 -37.36 4.92 8.02
N ARG A 248 -36.67 6.02 8.28
CA ARG A 248 -37.24 7.37 8.24
C ARG A 248 -37.72 7.73 6.84
N LEU A 249 -36.94 7.48 5.81
CA LEU A 249 -37.34 7.70 4.42
C LEU A 249 -38.54 6.84 4.02
N ALA A 250 -38.59 5.56 4.41
CA ALA A 250 -39.73 4.70 4.18
C ALA A 250 -41.01 5.24 4.85
N ASN A 251 -40.91 5.69 6.11
CA ASN A 251 -42.03 6.28 6.83
C ASN A 251 -42.54 7.58 6.16
N GLN A 252 -41.61 8.46 5.76
CA GLN A 252 -41.97 9.70 5.03
C GLN A 252 -42.67 9.36 3.73
N LEU A 253 -42.17 8.43 2.93
CA LEU A 253 -42.79 8.00 1.68
C LEU A 253 -44.18 7.36 1.90
N ILE A 254 -44.34 6.57 2.96
CA ILE A 254 -45.62 5.98 3.36
C ILE A 254 -46.64 7.07 3.71
N GLU A 255 -46.22 8.15 4.37
CA GLU A 255 -47.09 9.28 4.71
C GLU A 255 -47.46 10.08 3.48
N GLU A 256 -46.50 10.41 2.60
CA GLU A 256 -46.72 11.21 1.39
C GLU A 256 -47.51 10.45 0.32
N LEU A 257 -47.26 9.16 0.14
CA LEU A 257 -47.83 8.29 -0.88
C LEU A 257 -49.00 7.43 -0.39
N GLY A 258 -49.49 7.68 0.80
CA GLY A 258 -50.51 6.88 1.49
C GLY A 258 -51.83 6.67 0.71
N ASP A 259 -52.10 7.46 -0.33
CA ASP A 259 -53.24 7.32 -1.24
C ASP A 259 -52.93 6.45 -2.48
N LEU A 260 -51.67 6.01 -2.68
CA LEU A 260 -51.34 5.02 -3.71
C LEU A 260 -52.03 3.68 -3.38
N PRO A 261 -52.42 2.87 -4.39
CA PRO A 261 -53.07 1.58 -4.14
C PRO A 261 -52.19 0.76 -3.20
N GLN A 262 -52.69 0.55 -1.97
CA GLN A 262 -52.06 -0.24 -0.98
C GLN A 262 -51.81 -1.64 -1.56
N TYR A 263 -50.61 -2.16 -1.39
CA TYR A 263 -50.31 -3.55 -1.75
C TYR A 263 -51.28 -4.47 -1.04
N GLN A 264 -52.08 -5.22 -1.80
CA GLN A 264 -52.92 -6.28 -1.30
C GLN A 264 -52.15 -7.58 -1.50
N PRO A 265 -51.60 -8.24 -0.46
CA PRO A 265 -50.99 -9.55 -0.65
C PRO A 265 -52.04 -10.52 -1.14
N GLU A 266 -51.91 -11.01 -2.38
CA GLU A 266 -52.66 -12.15 -2.86
C GLU A 266 -52.28 -13.35 -2.00
N ASN A 267 -53.10 -13.67 -1.04
CA ASN A 267 -53.15 -14.90 -0.18
C ASN A 267 -51.91 -15.83 -0.28
N ARG A 268 -50.74 -15.36 0.07
CA ARG A 268 -49.58 -16.18 0.33
C ARG A 268 -49.22 -16.04 1.82
N ALA A 269 -49.03 -17.21 2.47
CA ALA A 269 -48.55 -17.27 3.84
C ALA A 269 -47.30 -16.40 3.98
N GLU A 270 -47.29 -15.57 5.01
CA GLU A 270 -46.06 -14.83 5.38
C GLU A 270 -44.89 -15.82 5.46
N PRO A 271 -43.73 -15.55 4.85
CA PRO A 271 -42.57 -16.39 5.08
C PRO A 271 -42.22 -16.36 6.55
N GLU A 272 -42.24 -17.52 7.20
CA GLU A 272 -41.70 -17.64 8.57
C GLU A 272 -40.26 -17.17 8.53
N LEU A 273 -40.01 -16.00 9.15
CA LEU A 273 -38.66 -15.50 9.43
C LEU A 273 -37.95 -16.56 10.26
N LYS A 274 -37.10 -17.35 9.65
CA LYS A 274 -36.18 -18.23 10.38
C LYS A 274 -35.16 -17.36 11.08
N GLU A 275 -35.42 -17.13 12.35
CA GLU A 275 -34.38 -16.65 13.28
C GLU A 275 -33.29 -17.71 13.37
N GLU A 276 -32.18 -17.49 12.71
CA GLU A 276 -30.84 -17.97 13.06
C GLU A 276 -29.90 -17.74 11.88
N TYR A 277 -29.24 -16.57 11.87
CA TYR A 277 -28.05 -16.39 11.03
C TYR A 277 -26.80 -16.73 11.87
N PRO A 278 -25.91 -17.60 11.35
CA PRO A 278 -24.65 -17.90 12.06
C PRO A 278 -23.76 -16.67 12.09
N LYS A 279 -23.25 -16.36 13.27
CA LYS A 279 -22.35 -15.23 13.57
C LYS A 279 -20.92 -15.38 13.01
N GLU A 280 -20.71 -16.10 11.93
CA GLU A 280 -19.37 -16.29 11.39
C GLU A 280 -19.39 -16.16 9.86
N ASN A 281 -18.59 -15.21 9.37
CA ASN A 281 -18.21 -14.96 7.98
C ASN A 281 -18.92 -13.82 7.22
N TYR A 282 -18.85 -12.60 7.74
CA TYR A 282 -18.99 -11.45 6.88
C TYR A 282 -17.60 -10.98 6.41
N LYS A 283 -17.18 -11.40 5.23
CA LYS A 283 -16.18 -10.72 4.44
C LYS A 283 -16.94 -9.68 3.63
N ALA A 284 -16.70 -8.41 3.90
CA ALA A 284 -17.04 -7.36 2.97
C ALA A 284 -16.33 -7.68 1.64
N VAL A 285 -17.08 -7.99 0.61
CA VAL A 285 -16.57 -8.09 -0.75
C VAL A 285 -16.63 -6.67 -1.30
N SER A 286 -15.58 -5.91 -1.02
CA SER A 286 -15.26 -4.74 -1.81
C SER A 286 -15.06 -5.21 -3.25
N ALA A 287 -15.81 -4.67 -4.17
CA ALA A 287 -15.71 -4.96 -5.59
C ALA A 287 -14.48 -4.24 -6.18
N THR A 288 -13.30 -4.72 -5.82
CA THR A 288 -12.08 -4.50 -6.60
C THR A 288 -11.18 -5.70 -6.37
N VAL A 289 -11.21 -6.61 -7.33
CA VAL A 289 -10.21 -7.68 -7.44
C VAL A 289 -8.94 -7.03 -7.96
N PHE A 290 -8.12 -6.50 -7.06
CA PHE A 290 -6.69 -6.36 -7.27
C PHE A 290 -5.98 -6.90 -6.03
N ASP A 291 -5.01 -7.77 -6.28
CA ASP A 291 -4.19 -8.45 -5.29
C ASP A 291 -3.68 -7.51 -4.19
N LEU A 292 -4.23 -7.62 -2.99
CA LEU A 292 -3.62 -7.09 -1.78
C LEU A 292 -2.93 -8.24 -1.04
N PRO A 293 -1.71 -8.04 -0.52
CA PRO A 293 -0.99 -9.08 0.20
C PRO A 293 -1.73 -9.49 1.47
N GLU A 294 -1.88 -10.79 1.64
CA GLU A 294 -2.43 -11.44 2.82
C GLU A 294 -1.75 -10.95 4.11
N ASN A 295 -2.55 -10.43 5.02
CA ASN A 295 -2.35 -10.19 6.44
C ASN A 295 -2.56 -8.74 6.90
N ARG A 296 -3.83 -8.32 6.98
CA ARG A 296 -4.27 -7.41 8.04
C ARG A 296 -5.70 -7.77 8.45
N VAL A 297 -5.82 -8.37 9.62
CA VAL A 297 -7.10 -8.46 10.34
C VAL A 297 -7.34 -7.08 10.93
N VAL A 298 -8.22 -6.29 10.33
CA VAL A 298 -8.78 -5.09 10.97
C VAL A 298 -9.84 -5.58 11.94
N LYS A 299 -9.61 -5.41 13.23
CA LYS A 299 -10.66 -5.58 14.24
C LYS A 299 -11.58 -4.38 14.15
N ASP A 300 -12.74 -4.60 13.59
CA ASP A 300 -13.87 -3.69 13.74
C ASP A 300 -14.28 -3.63 15.21
N THR A 301 -14.06 -2.48 15.87
CA THR A 301 -14.49 -2.20 17.25
C THR A 301 -15.63 -1.19 17.29
N GLY A 302 -16.36 -1.01 16.19
CA GLY A 302 -17.57 -0.23 16.16
C GLY A 302 -18.66 -0.91 17.02
N VAL A 303 -19.01 -0.33 18.15
CA VAL A 303 -20.21 -0.71 18.92
C VAL A 303 -21.39 -0.12 18.17
N PHE A 304 -21.95 -0.86 17.22
CA PHE A 304 -23.25 -0.52 16.64
C PHE A 304 -24.33 -0.97 17.61
N GLU A 305 -25.12 -0.03 18.16
CA GLU A 305 -26.35 -0.40 18.83
C GLU A 305 -27.29 -1.02 17.79
N LYS A 306 -27.66 -2.27 18.03
CA LYS A 306 -28.63 -2.99 17.22
C LYS A 306 -29.93 -2.20 17.23
N ILE A 307 -30.34 -1.64 16.07
CA ILE A 307 -31.71 -1.14 15.92
C ILE A 307 -32.62 -2.35 16.09
N ASP A 308 -33.49 -2.30 17.08
CA ASP A 308 -34.49 -3.34 17.33
C ASP A 308 -35.57 -3.26 16.24
N GLU A 309 -35.38 -4.04 15.17
CA GLU A 309 -36.31 -4.11 14.03
C GLU A 309 -37.75 -4.46 14.44
N THR A 310 -37.99 -4.93 15.69
CA THR A 310 -39.31 -5.29 16.19
C THR A 310 -40.16 -4.07 16.56
N GLN A 311 -39.57 -2.87 16.69
CA GLN A 311 -40.30 -1.65 17.07
C GLN A 311 -40.85 -0.85 15.89
N ILE A 312 -40.51 -1.19 14.63
CA ILE A 312 -40.92 -0.43 13.44
C ILE A 312 -42.06 -1.11 12.66
N ASN A 313 -43.03 -1.68 13.34
CA ASN A 313 -44.18 -2.32 12.68
C ASN A 313 -45.38 -1.37 12.64
N THR A 314 -45.42 -0.47 11.65
CA THR A 314 -46.63 0.35 11.43
C THR A 314 -47.68 -0.35 10.59
N GLY A 315 -47.41 -1.50 10.02
CA GLY A 315 -48.35 -2.27 9.22
C GLY A 315 -48.76 -1.61 7.86
N LYS A 316 -48.25 -0.44 7.56
CA LYS A 316 -48.50 0.24 6.30
C LYS A 316 -47.47 -0.11 5.27
N ARG A 317 -47.86 -0.56 4.09
CA ARG A 317 -47.03 -0.81 2.92
C ARG A 317 -47.57 0.02 1.75
N ILE A 318 -46.68 0.57 0.95
CA ILE A 318 -46.99 1.19 -0.32
C ILE A 318 -46.43 0.32 -1.44
N SER A 319 -46.73 0.64 -2.69
CA SER A 319 -46.09 0.00 -3.82
C SER A 319 -45.65 1.08 -4.78
N ILE A 320 -44.36 1.36 -4.83
CA ILE A 320 -43.75 2.24 -5.81
C ILE A 320 -43.50 1.47 -7.12
N ASP A 321 -43.38 2.20 -8.22
CA ASP A 321 -43.28 1.54 -9.54
C ASP A 321 -41.85 1.12 -9.85
N LEU A 322 -40.82 1.92 -9.42
CA LEU A 322 -39.41 1.70 -9.72
C LEU A 322 -38.55 2.18 -8.53
N MET A 323 -37.47 1.47 -8.27
CA MET A 323 -36.47 1.86 -7.27
C MET A 323 -35.05 1.54 -7.77
N LYS A 324 -34.12 2.50 -7.68
CA LYS A 324 -32.69 2.19 -7.69
C LYS A 324 -32.36 1.59 -6.35
N MET A 325 -31.66 0.46 -6.31
CA MET A 325 -31.25 -0.18 -5.05
C MET A 325 -30.18 0.65 -4.37
N ALA A 326 -30.31 0.85 -3.08
CA ALA A 326 -29.35 1.63 -2.30
C ALA A 326 -27.96 0.97 -2.34
N HIS A 327 -26.91 1.81 -2.50
CA HIS A 327 -25.51 1.42 -2.47
C HIS A 327 -25.23 0.20 -3.35
N HIS A 328 -25.62 0.29 -4.62
CA HIS A 328 -25.44 -0.74 -5.66
C HIS A 328 -25.97 -2.14 -5.28
N SER A 329 -27.03 -2.20 -4.44
CA SER A 329 -27.54 -3.42 -3.80
C SER A 329 -26.61 -4.00 -2.73
N ASN A 330 -25.94 -3.14 -1.95
CA ASN A 330 -25.31 -3.57 -0.71
C ASN A 330 -26.40 -4.02 0.28
N ASP A 331 -26.29 -5.28 0.74
CA ASP A 331 -27.31 -5.92 1.59
C ASP A 331 -27.59 -5.14 2.89
N TRP A 332 -26.57 -4.47 3.43
CA TRP A 332 -26.69 -3.66 4.64
C TRP A 332 -27.60 -2.42 4.44
N ASN A 333 -27.47 -1.72 3.30
CA ASN A 333 -28.22 -0.50 3.01
C ASN A 333 -29.69 -0.78 2.65
N ASN A 334 -30.00 -1.98 2.16
CA ASN A 334 -31.33 -2.39 1.73
C ASN A 334 -32.06 -3.20 2.81
N THR A 335 -32.39 -2.59 3.96
CA THR A 335 -33.00 -3.29 5.07
C THR A 335 -34.34 -3.96 4.70
N THR A 336 -34.71 -5.04 5.39
CA THR A 336 -35.98 -5.76 5.21
C THR A 336 -37.16 -4.80 5.33
N TYR A 337 -37.14 -3.90 6.31
CA TYR A 337 -38.22 -2.93 6.50
C TYR A 337 -38.33 -1.97 5.32
N PHE A 338 -37.21 -1.42 4.85
CA PHE A 338 -37.16 -0.50 3.70
C PHE A 338 -37.75 -1.15 2.45
N LEU A 339 -37.24 -2.31 2.08
CA LEU A 339 -37.67 -3.04 0.88
C LEU A 339 -39.16 -3.47 0.95
N THR A 340 -39.58 -4.07 2.06
CA THR A 340 -40.95 -4.56 2.19
C THR A 340 -42.00 -3.47 2.37
N SER A 341 -41.62 -2.32 2.93
CA SER A 341 -42.50 -1.16 3.08
C SER A 341 -42.76 -0.44 1.73
N LEU A 342 -41.72 -0.27 0.93
CA LEU A 342 -41.80 0.38 -0.40
C LEU A 342 -42.29 -0.57 -1.48
N ASN A 343 -42.00 -1.85 -1.36
CA ASN A 343 -42.45 -2.92 -2.26
C ASN A 343 -42.42 -2.54 -3.75
N PRO A 344 -41.26 -2.18 -4.31
CA PRO A 344 -41.13 -1.70 -5.69
C PRO A 344 -41.52 -2.78 -6.68
N LYS A 345 -42.21 -2.39 -7.80
CA LYS A 345 -42.53 -3.32 -8.88
C LYS A 345 -41.36 -3.72 -9.73
N ALA A 346 -40.37 -2.82 -9.82
CA ALA A 346 -39.08 -3.08 -10.45
C ALA A 346 -37.97 -2.43 -9.64
N VAL A 347 -36.80 -3.07 -9.62
CA VAL A 347 -35.56 -2.53 -9.04
C VAL A 347 -34.49 -2.50 -10.09
N VAL A 348 -33.65 -1.45 -10.03
CA VAL A 348 -32.43 -1.33 -10.83
C VAL A 348 -31.22 -1.28 -9.88
N ILE A 349 -30.27 -2.14 -10.12
CA ILE A 349 -28.98 -2.20 -9.45
C ILE A 349 -27.98 -1.50 -10.37
N THR A 350 -27.41 -0.40 -9.92
CA THR A 350 -26.34 0.30 -10.65
C THR A 350 -25.00 -0.37 -10.38
N GLY A 351 -24.87 -1.60 -10.85
CA GLY A 351 -23.77 -2.52 -10.61
C GLY A 351 -24.10 -3.92 -11.09
N TYR A 352 -23.54 -4.91 -10.40
CA TYR A 352 -23.66 -6.33 -10.78
C TYR A 352 -24.94 -6.97 -10.22
N GLU A 353 -25.64 -7.78 -11.04
CA GLU A 353 -26.82 -8.54 -10.57
C GLU A 353 -26.46 -9.51 -9.42
N THR A 354 -25.21 -9.93 -9.32
CA THR A 354 -24.73 -10.80 -8.22
C THR A 354 -24.72 -10.11 -6.85
N SER A 355 -24.79 -8.78 -6.81
CA SER A 355 -24.95 -8.03 -5.57
C SER A 355 -26.34 -8.20 -4.95
N PHE A 356 -27.37 -8.57 -5.74
CA PHE A 356 -28.72 -8.79 -5.26
C PHE A 356 -28.82 -10.10 -4.48
N THR A 357 -28.87 -9.99 -3.16
CA THR A 357 -28.78 -11.10 -2.21
C THR A 357 -30.04 -11.96 -2.18
N GLU A 358 -29.95 -13.16 -1.60
CA GLU A 358 -31.11 -14.03 -1.36
C GLU A 358 -32.11 -13.36 -0.43
N ARG A 359 -31.65 -12.64 0.60
CA ARG A 359 -32.50 -11.88 1.52
C ARG A 359 -33.31 -10.79 0.79
N GLU A 360 -32.68 -10.05 -0.09
CA GLU A 360 -33.34 -9.00 -0.89
C GLU A 360 -34.39 -9.61 -1.84
N ARG A 361 -34.05 -10.76 -2.46
CA ARG A 361 -35.02 -11.53 -3.31
C ARG A 361 -36.23 -11.97 -2.51
N ASP A 362 -36.02 -12.45 -1.29
CA ASP A 362 -37.10 -12.86 -0.37
C ASP A 362 -37.98 -11.67 0.05
N CYS A 363 -37.38 -10.50 0.24
CA CYS A 363 -38.13 -9.26 0.52
C CYS A 363 -38.96 -8.80 -0.68
N LEU A 364 -38.49 -9.04 -1.91
CA LEU A 364 -39.07 -8.55 -3.17
C LEU A 364 -39.44 -9.65 -4.16
N PRO A 365 -40.25 -10.65 -3.77
CA PRO A 365 -40.48 -11.86 -4.58
C PRO A 365 -41.19 -11.61 -5.92
N ASN A 366 -41.83 -10.46 -6.10
CA ASN A 366 -42.57 -10.09 -7.29
C ASN A 366 -41.94 -8.97 -8.10
N SER A 367 -40.85 -8.40 -7.61
CA SER A 367 -40.14 -7.29 -8.29
C SER A 367 -39.34 -7.83 -9.46
N LYS A 368 -39.34 -7.07 -10.56
CA LYS A 368 -38.40 -7.30 -11.66
C LYS A 368 -37.06 -6.68 -11.32
N VAL A 369 -35.98 -7.43 -11.52
CA VAL A 369 -34.62 -7.00 -11.23
C VAL A 369 -33.88 -6.72 -12.52
N TYR A 370 -33.19 -5.57 -12.58
CA TYR A 370 -32.33 -5.16 -13.66
C TYR A 370 -30.97 -4.73 -13.04
N ALA A 371 -29.87 -4.89 -13.78
CA ALA A 371 -28.53 -4.48 -13.35
C ALA A 371 -27.82 -3.74 -14.49
N THR A 372 -27.01 -2.75 -14.17
CA THR A 372 -26.30 -1.96 -15.19
C THR A 372 -24.98 -2.59 -15.64
N ALA A 373 -24.32 -3.39 -14.78
CA ALA A 373 -23.08 -4.10 -15.14
C ALA A 373 -23.40 -5.32 -16.03
N THR A 374 -23.88 -5.06 -17.22
CA THR A 374 -24.31 -6.05 -18.23
C THR A 374 -23.89 -5.64 -19.64
N ASP A 375 -24.10 -6.50 -20.64
CA ASP A 375 -23.84 -6.19 -22.05
C ASP A 375 -24.96 -5.31 -22.65
N SER A 376 -25.11 -4.10 -22.11
CA SER A 376 -26.06 -3.08 -22.57
C SER A 376 -25.44 -1.68 -22.39
N ALA A 377 -25.95 -0.68 -23.07
CA ALA A 377 -25.53 0.71 -22.90
C ALA A 377 -26.29 1.39 -21.75
N ALA A 378 -27.51 0.98 -21.48
CA ALA A 378 -28.28 1.45 -20.33
C ALA A 378 -29.46 0.51 -20.04
N VAL A 379 -30.01 0.67 -18.84
CA VAL A 379 -31.36 0.24 -18.47
C VAL A 379 -32.26 1.45 -18.53
N ILE A 380 -33.27 1.45 -19.45
CA ILE A 380 -34.22 2.55 -19.61
C ILE A 380 -35.56 2.17 -18.99
N SER A 381 -36.12 3.09 -18.20
CA SER A 381 -37.43 2.98 -17.56
C SER A 381 -38.36 4.10 -18.11
N GLU A 382 -39.30 3.74 -18.94
CA GLU A 382 -40.25 4.64 -19.60
C GLU A 382 -41.56 4.76 -18.81
N PHE A 383 -41.99 5.99 -18.53
CA PHE A 383 -43.21 6.27 -17.78
C PHE A 383 -44.43 6.29 -18.69
N HIS A 384 -45.48 5.62 -18.29
CA HIS A 384 -46.79 5.57 -18.96
C HIS A 384 -47.92 5.57 -17.93
N ASP A 385 -49.10 5.97 -18.31
CA ASP A 385 -50.32 5.85 -17.47
C ASP A 385 -50.53 4.43 -16.97
N SER A 386 -50.15 3.42 -17.77
CA SER A 386 -50.29 2.00 -17.44
C SER A 386 -49.22 1.43 -16.50
N GLY A 387 -48.14 2.17 -16.22
CA GLY A 387 -47.00 1.75 -15.39
C GLY A 387 -45.68 2.18 -16.00
N ILE A 388 -44.57 1.80 -15.34
CA ILE A 388 -43.21 2.00 -15.86
C ILE A 388 -42.78 0.74 -16.61
N LYS A 389 -42.24 0.90 -17.80
CA LYS A 389 -41.68 -0.18 -18.61
C LYS A 389 -40.17 -0.08 -18.61
N THR A 390 -39.51 -1.10 -18.10
CA THR A 390 -38.05 -1.14 -18.02
C THR A 390 -37.49 -2.16 -19.00
N ARG A 391 -36.40 -1.79 -19.69
CA ARG A 391 -35.68 -2.62 -20.65
C ARG A 391 -34.21 -2.26 -20.77
N TYR A 392 -33.44 -3.23 -21.21
CA TYR A 392 -32.05 -2.98 -21.64
C TYR A 392 -32.02 -2.36 -23.03
N VAL A 393 -31.03 -1.51 -23.27
CA VAL A 393 -30.81 -0.91 -24.58
C VAL A 393 -29.35 -1.04 -25.01
N LYS A 394 -29.17 -1.06 -26.36
CA LYS A 394 -27.86 -0.97 -27.00
C LYS A 394 -27.83 0.23 -27.91
N LEU A 395 -26.65 0.80 -28.13
CA LEU A 395 -26.40 1.89 -29.05
C LEU A 395 -25.94 1.37 -30.43
N SER A 396 -25.85 2.23 -31.41
CA SER A 396 -25.11 1.92 -32.63
C SER A 396 -23.65 2.24 -32.41
N PRO A 397 -22.71 1.33 -32.71
CA PRO A 397 -21.31 1.65 -32.60
C PRO A 397 -20.93 2.86 -33.45
N GLU A 398 -20.14 3.78 -32.90
CA GLU A 398 -19.78 5.01 -33.61
C GLU A 398 -18.43 5.60 -33.13
N TRP A 399 -17.89 6.43 -34.00
CA TRP A 399 -16.76 7.28 -33.68
C TRP A 399 -17.26 8.62 -33.13
N MET A 400 -16.75 9.02 -31.97
CA MET A 400 -17.04 10.33 -31.40
C MET A 400 -15.75 11.06 -31.02
N LYS A 401 -15.72 12.37 -31.29
CA LYS A 401 -14.67 13.24 -30.79
C LYS A 401 -15.15 13.87 -29.48
N ILE A 402 -14.40 13.62 -28.39
CA ILE A 402 -14.59 14.26 -27.09
C ILE A 402 -13.29 15.00 -26.79
N ASP A 403 -13.37 16.29 -26.57
CA ASP A 403 -12.27 17.23 -26.44
C ASP A 403 -11.26 17.09 -27.61
N ASP A 404 -10.02 16.75 -27.33
CA ASP A 404 -8.99 16.52 -28.37
C ASP A 404 -8.80 15.05 -28.74
N GLY A 405 -9.53 14.11 -28.10
CA GLY A 405 -9.47 12.68 -28.35
C GLY A 405 -10.52 12.19 -29.34
N TRP A 406 -10.19 11.16 -30.13
CA TRP A 406 -11.12 10.34 -30.87
C TRP A 406 -11.33 9.03 -30.16
N TYR A 407 -12.59 8.66 -29.92
CA TYR A 407 -13.03 7.44 -29.25
C TYR A 407 -13.87 6.61 -30.17
N TYR A 408 -13.81 5.30 -30.07
CA TYR A 408 -14.76 4.40 -30.71
C TYR A 408 -15.58 3.73 -29.63
N PHE A 409 -16.87 3.90 -29.68
CA PHE A 409 -17.81 3.28 -28.74
C PHE A 409 -18.49 2.10 -29.39
N ASP A 410 -18.56 0.98 -28.68
CA ASP A 410 -19.25 -0.23 -29.10
C ASP A 410 -20.77 -0.13 -28.87
N GLU A 411 -21.52 -1.19 -29.19
CA GLU A 411 -22.97 -1.23 -29.00
C GLU A 411 -23.42 -1.13 -27.52
N ASN A 412 -22.53 -1.31 -26.57
CA ASN A 412 -22.75 -1.15 -25.15
C ASN A 412 -22.32 0.24 -24.64
N GLY A 413 -21.93 1.14 -25.53
CA GLY A 413 -21.46 2.48 -25.24
C GLY A 413 -20.06 2.51 -24.64
N ARG A 414 -19.28 1.40 -24.71
CA ARG A 414 -17.95 1.26 -24.13
C ARG A 414 -16.87 1.54 -25.16
N THR A 415 -15.82 2.20 -24.74
CA THR A 415 -14.57 2.34 -25.51
C THR A 415 -13.53 1.28 -25.11
N PHE A 416 -12.48 1.15 -25.91
CA PHE A 416 -11.39 0.22 -25.66
C PHE A 416 -10.33 0.87 -24.75
N THR A 417 -10.16 0.36 -23.55
CA THR A 417 -9.19 0.87 -22.55
C THR A 417 -8.06 -0.11 -22.25
N ASP A 418 -7.98 -1.20 -23.02
CA ASP A 418 -7.01 -2.29 -22.82
C ASP A 418 -5.64 -2.02 -23.44
N GLU A 419 -5.39 -0.81 -23.92
CA GLU A 419 -4.14 -0.37 -24.55
C GLU A 419 -3.68 -1.28 -25.68
N SER A 420 -4.59 -1.98 -26.32
CA SER A 420 -4.32 -2.92 -27.39
C SER A 420 -4.71 -2.36 -28.77
N VAL A 421 -4.50 -3.15 -29.83
CA VAL A 421 -4.89 -2.80 -31.18
C VAL A 421 -6.17 -3.53 -31.55
N HIS A 422 -7.17 -2.76 -31.89
CA HIS A 422 -8.48 -3.24 -32.35
C HIS A 422 -8.67 -2.96 -33.84
N GLU A 423 -9.28 -3.91 -34.56
CA GLU A 423 -9.64 -3.73 -35.98
C GLU A 423 -11.06 -3.23 -36.08
N ILE A 424 -11.23 -2.00 -36.58
CA ILE A 424 -12.52 -1.36 -36.78
C ILE A 424 -12.64 -1.02 -38.26
N ASP A 425 -13.68 -1.49 -38.92
CA ASP A 425 -13.92 -1.35 -40.37
C ASP A 425 -12.70 -1.77 -41.24
N GLY A 426 -12.00 -2.85 -40.80
CA GLY A 426 -10.82 -3.37 -41.52
C GLY A 426 -9.57 -2.54 -41.38
N LYS A 427 -9.51 -1.61 -40.44
CA LYS A 427 -8.34 -0.81 -40.10
C LYS A 427 -7.95 -1.01 -38.65
N PRO A 428 -6.66 -1.16 -38.35
CA PRO A 428 -6.18 -1.24 -36.98
C PRO A 428 -6.13 0.12 -36.34
N TYR A 429 -6.55 0.19 -35.07
CA TYR A 429 -6.42 1.37 -34.21
C TYR A 429 -5.85 0.93 -32.86
N CYS A 430 -4.99 1.75 -32.29
CA CYS A 430 -4.53 1.60 -30.91
C CYS A 430 -5.23 2.65 -30.04
N PHE A 431 -5.63 2.25 -28.85
CA PHE A 431 -6.27 3.14 -27.90
C PHE A 431 -5.37 3.26 -26.67
N ASP A 432 -5.42 4.41 -26.00
CA ASP A 432 -4.75 4.62 -24.72
C ASP A 432 -5.62 4.08 -23.56
N ALA A 433 -5.12 4.20 -22.34
CA ALA A 433 -5.80 3.70 -21.16
C ALA A 433 -7.14 4.42 -20.86
N LYS A 434 -7.32 5.66 -21.35
CA LYS A 434 -8.59 6.40 -21.27
C LYS A 434 -9.55 6.06 -22.43
N GLY A 435 -9.13 5.25 -23.39
CA GLY A 435 -9.91 4.83 -24.55
C GLY A 435 -9.87 5.78 -25.74
N ALA A 436 -9.01 6.79 -25.73
CA ALA A 436 -8.78 7.64 -26.91
C ALA A 436 -7.83 6.95 -27.90
N VAL A 437 -8.01 7.25 -29.19
CA VAL A 437 -7.06 6.82 -30.23
C VAL A 437 -5.68 7.36 -29.89
N GLU A 438 -4.71 6.46 -29.82
CA GLU A 438 -3.34 6.77 -29.47
C GLU A 438 -2.71 7.76 -30.48
N LYS A 439 -2.13 8.83 -29.95
CA LYS A 439 -1.52 9.91 -30.73
C LYS A 439 -0.01 9.77 -30.88
N GLU A 440 0.59 8.81 -30.17
CA GLU A 440 2.03 8.61 -30.19
C GLU A 440 2.40 7.19 -30.63
N ASN A 441 3.64 7.04 -31.11
CA ASN A 441 4.18 5.71 -31.41
C ASN A 441 4.46 4.99 -30.10
N ARG A 442 4.04 3.73 -29.99
CA ARG A 442 4.22 2.97 -28.73
C ARG A 442 4.37 1.46 -28.94
N TRP A 443 4.85 0.81 -27.90
CA TRP A 443 4.83 -0.64 -27.81
C TRP A 443 3.42 -1.13 -27.49
N VAL A 444 2.96 -2.15 -28.24
CA VAL A 444 1.69 -2.82 -28.01
C VAL A 444 1.86 -4.34 -28.09
N LYS A 445 1.05 -5.07 -27.36
CA LYS A 445 1.09 -6.54 -27.34
C LYS A 445 -0.07 -7.10 -28.15
N VAL A 446 0.23 -7.77 -29.26
CA VAL A 446 -0.79 -8.36 -30.15
C VAL A 446 -0.58 -9.87 -30.18
N ASN A 447 -1.57 -10.63 -29.80
CA ASN A 447 -1.51 -12.11 -29.72
C ASN A 447 -0.30 -12.61 -28.90
N GLY A 448 -0.01 -11.94 -27.78
CA GLY A 448 1.08 -12.28 -26.88
C GLY A 448 2.49 -11.84 -27.35
N LYS A 449 2.63 -11.20 -28.51
CA LYS A 449 3.90 -10.69 -29.07
C LYS A 449 3.94 -9.18 -29.04
N TRP A 450 5.09 -8.61 -28.69
CA TRP A 450 5.31 -7.17 -28.74
C TRP A 450 5.52 -6.69 -30.17
N LYS A 451 4.84 -5.59 -30.53
CA LYS A 451 4.95 -4.87 -31.79
C LYS A 451 5.07 -3.38 -31.51
N TYR A 452 5.66 -2.63 -32.44
CA TYR A 452 5.74 -1.19 -32.31
C TYR A 452 4.72 -0.53 -33.22
N TRP A 453 3.75 0.12 -32.59
CA TRP A 453 2.67 0.85 -33.25
C TRP A 453 3.16 2.22 -33.69
N LEU A 454 2.83 2.61 -34.90
CA LEU A 454 3.07 3.93 -35.46
C LEU A 454 1.74 4.70 -35.50
N VAL A 455 1.78 5.97 -35.16
CA VAL A 455 0.62 6.86 -35.22
C VAL A 455 -0.01 6.95 -36.63
N THR A 456 0.70 6.47 -37.65
CA THR A 456 0.17 6.35 -39.02
C THR A 456 -0.86 5.23 -39.19
N GLY A 457 -1.11 4.43 -38.15
CA GLY A 457 -2.02 3.28 -38.18
C GLY A 457 -1.40 1.98 -38.68
N GLU A 458 -0.10 1.85 -38.61
CA GLU A 458 0.64 0.68 -39.07
C GLU A 458 1.64 0.21 -38.02
N PHE A 459 2.05 -1.05 -38.10
CA PHE A 459 3.17 -1.56 -37.31
C PHE A 459 4.48 -1.34 -38.03
N GLN A 460 5.52 -0.93 -37.33
CA GLN A 460 6.86 -1.00 -37.82
C GLN A 460 7.25 -2.47 -38.03
N LYS A 461 7.91 -2.78 -39.13
CA LYS A 461 8.28 -4.15 -39.50
C LYS A 461 9.55 -4.19 -40.34
N ASP A 462 10.23 -5.34 -40.34
CA ASP A 462 11.44 -5.63 -41.10
C ASP A 462 12.46 -4.48 -41.04
N SER A 463 12.70 -3.96 -39.82
CA SER A 463 13.53 -2.77 -39.66
C SER A 463 14.04 -2.61 -38.24
N TRP A 464 15.11 -1.85 -38.14
CA TRP A 464 15.63 -1.39 -36.87
C TRP A 464 14.73 -0.32 -36.24
N LEU A 465 14.56 -0.40 -34.95
CA LEU A 465 13.94 0.62 -34.11
C LEU A 465 14.93 1.05 -33.03
N LYS A 466 15.19 2.35 -32.94
CA LYS A 466 16.03 2.90 -31.89
C LYS A 466 15.21 3.84 -30.99
N LEU A 467 15.11 3.53 -29.70
CA LEU A 467 14.43 4.31 -28.71
C LEU A 467 15.38 4.57 -27.52
N ASN A 468 15.58 5.84 -27.16
CA ASN A 468 16.43 6.23 -26.03
C ASN A 468 17.80 5.53 -26.00
N ASP A 469 18.47 5.48 -27.16
CA ASP A 469 19.75 4.80 -27.40
C ASP A 469 19.72 3.26 -27.29
N VAL A 470 18.57 2.64 -27.07
CA VAL A 470 18.38 1.20 -27.12
C VAL A 470 17.89 0.78 -28.52
N SER A 471 18.48 -0.26 -29.07
CA SER A 471 18.15 -0.79 -30.40
C SER A 471 17.28 -2.06 -30.27
N TYR A 472 16.30 -2.15 -31.14
CA TYR A 472 15.40 -3.29 -31.31
C TYR A 472 15.37 -3.64 -32.83
N TYR A 473 14.91 -4.84 -33.14
CA TYR A 473 14.57 -5.20 -34.50
C TYR A 473 13.18 -5.82 -34.59
N LEU A 474 12.38 -5.36 -35.53
CA LEU A 474 11.05 -5.88 -35.80
C LEU A 474 11.14 -6.82 -37.00
N ASP A 475 10.56 -8.01 -36.90
CA ASP A 475 10.53 -8.97 -38.00
C ASP A 475 9.56 -8.55 -39.15
N GLU A 476 9.46 -9.33 -40.20
CA GLU A 476 8.55 -9.08 -41.33
C GLU A 476 7.09 -9.02 -40.93
N GLN A 477 6.71 -9.63 -39.82
CA GLN A 477 5.38 -9.59 -39.23
C GLN A 477 5.21 -8.44 -38.22
N GLY A 478 6.26 -7.64 -37.97
CA GLY A 478 6.31 -6.55 -37.03
C GLY A 478 6.47 -6.99 -35.58
N ASN A 479 6.81 -8.24 -35.30
CA ASN A 479 7.08 -8.68 -33.93
C ASN A 479 8.50 -8.28 -33.51
N VAL A 480 8.68 -7.92 -32.26
CA VAL A 480 10.04 -7.73 -31.71
C VAL A 480 10.80 -9.05 -31.77
N VAL A 481 12.04 -8.98 -32.25
CA VAL A 481 12.92 -10.14 -32.33
C VAL A 481 13.55 -10.41 -30.96
N ILE A 482 13.64 -11.67 -30.57
CA ILE A 482 14.30 -12.16 -29.37
C ILE A 482 15.27 -13.29 -29.77
N GLY A 483 16.40 -13.36 -29.09
CA GLY A 483 17.45 -14.34 -29.39
C GLY A 483 18.31 -13.96 -30.58
N TRP A 484 18.99 -14.93 -31.16
CA TRP A 484 19.90 -14.73 -32.31
C TRP A 484 19.13 -14.46 -33.59
N LYS A 485 19.51 -13.38 -34.29
CA LYS A 485 18.97 -13.02 -35.60
C LYS A 485 20.06 -12.56 -36.50
N GLN A 486 20.09 -13.13 -37.72
CA GLN A 486 20.94 -12.61 -38.82
C GLN A 486 20.16 -11.45 -39.49
N ILE A 487 20.83 -10.32 -39.59
CA ILE A 487 20.34 -9.11 -40.26
C ILE A 487 21.47 -8.68 -41.19
N ASP A 488 21.21 -8.62 -42.49
CA ASP A 488 22.19 -8.48 -43.52
C ASP A 488 23.30 -9.57 -43.39
N ASP A 489 24.55 -9.16 -43.31
CA ASP A 489 25.69 -10.10 -43.23
C ASP A 489 26.18 -10.37 -41.81
N SER A 490 25.50 -9.83 -40.79
CA SER A 490 25.90 -9.91 -39.37
C SER A 490 24.86 -10.59 -38.51
N TRP A 491 25.34 -11.31 -37.47
CA TRP A 491 24.46 -11.85 -36.43
C TRP A 491 24.40 -10.91 -35.24
N TYR A 492 23.19 -10.76 -34.69
CA TYR A 492 22.88 -9.96 -33.51
C TYR A 492 22.12 -10.80 -32.51
N TYR A 493 22.25 -10.48 -31.24
CA TYR A 493 21.46 -11.11 -30.18
C TYR A 493 20.53 -10.10 -29.51
N PHE A 494 19.26 -10.48 -29.36
CA PHE A 494 18.26 -9.68 -28.69
C PHE A 494 17.84 -10.38 -27.41
N ASN A 495 17.87 -9.65 -26.31
CA ASN A 495 17.48 -10.12 -24.99
C ASN A 495 15.98 -10.49 -24.94
N GLU A 496 15.52 -11.06 -23.82
CA GLU A 496 14.11 -11.47 -23.65
C GLU A 496 13.14 -10.28 -23.71
N ASP A 497 13.58 -9.07 -23.36
CA ASP A 497 12.85 -7.82 -23.50
C ASP A 497 12.94 -7.20 -24.90
N GLY A 498 13.60 -7.86 -25.85
CA GLY A 498 13.78 -7.41 -27.21
C GLY A 498 14.91 -6.43 -27.43
N THR A 499 15.63 -6.00 -26.41
CA THR A 499 16.77 -5.09 -26.53
C THR A 499 17.98 -5.77 -27.15
N MET A 500 18.69 -5.10 -28.07
CA MET A 500 19.90 -5.64 -28.65
C MET A 500 21.03 -5.67 -27.64
N ALA A 501 21.66 -6.82 -27.48
CA ALA A 501 22.87 -6.97 -26.67
C ALA A 501 24.06 -6.30 -27.36
N THR A 502 24.87 -5.57 -26.60
CA THR A 502 26.10 -4.90 -27.06
C THR A 502 27.21 -5.10 -26.04
N ASP A 503 28.45 -5.18 -26.52
CA ASP A 503 29.66 -5.34 -25.70
C ASP A 503 29.50 -6.40 -24.60
N SER A 504 28.97 -7.57 -24.96
CA SER A 504 28.54 -8.57 -23.99
C SER A 504 28.73 -10.01 -24.49
N TRP A 505 28.74 -10.93 -23.52
CA TRP A 505 28.83 -12.37 -23.78
C TRP A 505 27.48 -13.03 -23.70
N ILE A 506 27.12 -13.75 -24.75
CA ILE A 506 25.93 -14.57 -24.83
C ILE A 506 26.37 -16.03 -24.79
N GLY A 507 26.50 -16.57 -23.58
CA GLY A 507 27.14 -17.86 -23.41
C GLY A 507 28.64 -17.83 -23.74
N GLU A 508 29.05 -18.48 -24.81
CA GLU A 508 30.44 -18.48 -25.32
C GLU A 508 30.66 -17.48 -26.45
N ASP A 509 29.61 -16.85 -26.97
CA ASP A 509 29.64 -15.95 -28.12
C ASP A 509 29.69 -14.49 -27.65
N TYR A 510 30.58 -13.70 -28.25
CA TYR A 510 30.73 -12.28 -27.95
C TYR A 510 30.08 -11.41 -29.04
N VAL A 511 29.30 -10.43 -28.62
CA VAL A 511 28.81 -9.34 -29.47
C VAL A 511 29.53 -8.05 -29.10
N ASP A 512 29.98 -7.31 -30.10
CA ASP A 512 30.75 -6.08 -29.90
C ASP A 512 29.84 -4.87 -29.54
N VAL A 513 30.43 -3.69 -29.40
CA VAL A 513 29.72 -2.43 -29.09
C VAL A 513 28.66 -2.05 -30.13
N SER A 514 28.73 -2.58 -31.34
CA SER A 514 27.72 -2.41 -32.39
C SER A 514 26.61 -3.45 -32.32
N GLY A 515 26.72 -4.43 -31.43
CA GLY A 515 25.85 -5.58 -31.30
C GLY A 515 26.18 -6.76 -32.22
N ALA A 516 27.19 -6.61 -33.10
CA ALA A 516 27.54 -7.64 -34.06
C ALA A 516 28.35 -8.77 -33.41
N TRP A 517 27.97 -10.02 -33.70
CA TRP A 517 28.68 -11.21 -33.25
C TRP A 517 30.09 -11.29 -33.78
N LYS A 518 31.06 -11.61 -32.94
CA LYS A 518 32.48 -11.72 -33.23
C LYS A 518 32.97 -13.15 -32.94
N PRO A 519 32.86 -14.06 -33.89
CA PRO A 519 33.26 -15.45 -33.68
C PRO A 519 34.78 -15.62 -33.42
N GLU A 520 35.59 -14.65 -33.82
CA GLU A 520 37.02 -14.62 -33.56
C GLU A 520 37.41 -14.30 -32.14
N ILE A 521 36.49 -13.72 -31.34
CA ILE A 521 36.71 -13.39 -29.94
C ILE A 521 36.19 -14.54 -29.08
N LEU A 522 37.10 -15.23 -28.45
CA LEU A 522 36.77 -16.34 -27.53
C LEU A 522 36.62 -15.86 -26.12
N LYS A 523 35.67 -16.44 -25.41
CA LYS A 523 35.52 -16.16 -23.97
C LYS A 523 36.69 -16.69 -23.19
N GLU A 524 37.37 -15.78 -22.50
CA GLU A 524 38.46 -16.20 -21.61
C GLU A 524 37.95 -17.13 -20.53
N LYS A 525 38.61 -18.25 -20.36
CA LYS A 525 38.18 -19.22 -19.33
C LYS A 525 39.24 -20.24 -18.97
N TRP A 526 39.09 -20.80 -17.81
CA TRP A 526 39.83 -21.96 -17.37
C TRP A 526 39.45 -23.20 -18.18
N MET A 527 40.47 -23.86 -18.66
CA MET A 527 40.37 -25.13 -19.41
C MET A 527 41.08 -26.24 -18.63
N SER A 528 40.57 -27.46 -18.67
CA SER A 528 41.19 -28.60 -18.00
C SER A 528 41.37 -29.78 -18.93
N SER A 529 42.45 -30.51 -18.71
CA SER A 529 42.69 -31.80 -19.36
C SER A 529 43.59 -32.67 -18.48
N GLY A 530 43.21 -33.93 -18.25
CA GLY A 530 44.01 -34.86 -17.47
C GLY A 530 44.23 -34.41 -16.00
N GLY A 531 43.32 -33.62 -15.41
CA GLY A 531 43.47 -33.07 -14.06
C GLY A 531 44.39 -31.86 -13.95
N LYS A 532 44.87 -31.37 -15.02
CA LYS A 532 45.65 -30.12 -15.10
C LYS A 532 44.81 -28.99 -15.70
N TRP A 533 45.13 -27.76 -15.33
CA TRP A 533 44.38 -26.56 -15.73
C TRP A 533 45.29 -25.60 -16.50
N TRP A 534 44.74 -24.89 -17.49
CA TRP A 534 45.33 -23.78 -18.20
C TRP A 534 44.30 -22.71 -18.49
N TYR A 535 44.71 -21.47 -18.76
CA TYR A 535 43.82 -20.37 -19.02
C TYR A 535 43.82 -19.99 -20.48
N ARG A 536 42.65 -19.99 -21.13
CA ARG A 536 42.50 -19.58 -22.53
C ARG A 536 42.20 -18.11 -22.62
N HIS A 537 42.99 -17.34 -23.34
CA HIS A 537 42.72 -15.95 -23.62
C HIS A 537 41.70 -15.77 -24.73
N SER A 538 41.24 -14.51 -24.93
CA SER A 538 40.23 -14.13 -25.93
C SER A 538 40.69 -14.36 -27.38
N ASP A 539 41.99 -14.37 -27.64
CA ASP A 539 42.61 -14.70 -28.96
C ASP A 539 42.92 -16.19 -29.13
N GLY A 540 42.56 -17.03 -28.16
CA GLY A 540 42.83 -18.47 -28.16
C GLY A 540 44.22 -18.86 -27.64
N SER A 541 45.11 -17.90 -27.34
CA SER A 541 46.41 -18.16 -26.74
C SER A 541 46.32 -18.55 -25.26
N TYR A 542 47.48 -18.88 -24.66
CA TYR A 542 47.64 -19.17 -23.25
C TYR A 542 49.05 -18.83 -22.78
N THR A 543 49.17 -18.53 -21.48
CA THR A 543 50.43 -18.16 -20.87
C THR A 543 51.33 -19.38 -20.65
N THR A 544 52.63 -19.24 -20.92
CA THR A 544 53.63 -20.25 -20.69
C THR A 544 54.83 -19.66 -19.95
N SER A 545 55.43 -20.42 -19.00
CA SER A 545 56.60 -20.01 -18.23
C SER A 545 56.50 -18.61 -17.61
N ASN A 546 55.32 -18.19 -17.21
CA ASN A 546 55.10 -16.82 -16.74
C ASN A 546 53.99 -16.73 -15.72
N TRP A 547 53.98 -15.62 -15.03
CA TRP A 547 52.89 -15.19 -14.16
C TRP A 547 51.75 -14.55 -14.98
N GLU A 548 50.55 -14.78 -14.51
CA GLU A 548 49.39 -14.14 -15.07
C GLU A 548 48.42 -13.72 -13.99
N TRP A 549 47.83 -12.52 -14.14
CA TRP A 549 46.81 -11.96 -13.28
C TRP A 549 45.44 -12.25 -13.83
N ILE A 550 44.70 -13.16 -13.18
CA ILE A 550 43.38 -13.59 -13.67
C ILE A 550 42.36 -13.34 -12.56
N ASN A 551 41.32 -12.55 -12.85
CA ASN A 551 40.23 -12.26 -11.92
C ASN A 551 40.67 -11.81 -10.51
N GLY A 552 41.70 -10.92 -10.46
CA GLY A 552 42.18 -10.38 -9.19
C GLY A 552 43.15 -11.28 -8.44
N LYS A 553 43.70 -12.32 -9.06
CA LYS A 553 44.62 -13.31 -8.45
C LYS A 553 45.80 -13.63 -9.37
N TRP A 554 46.98 -13.88 -8.79
CA TRP A 554 48.16 -14.31 -9.51
C TRP A 554 48.21 -15.83 -9.62
N TYR A 555 48.53 -16.30 -10.82
CA TYR A 555 48.77 -17.70 -11.16
C TYR A 555 50.12 -17.81 -11.88
N TYR A 556 50.77 -18.96 -11.82
CA TYR A 556 51.96 -19.24 -12.56
C TYR A 556 51.73 -20.46 -13.46
N PHE A 557 52.20 -20.37 -14.71
CA PHE A 557 52.07 -21.44 -15.70
C PHE A 557 53.43 -21.99 -16.05
N ASP A 558 53.54 -23.31 -16.22
CA ASP A 558 54.75 -23.97 -16.62
C ASP A 558 55.05 -23.75 -18.12
N ALA A 559 56.19 -24.34 -18.65
CA ALA A 559 56.60 -24.22 -20.04
C ALA A 559 55.61 -24.84 -21.01
N SER A 560 54.69 -25.68 -20.56
CA SER A 560 53.64 -26.30 -21.35
C SER A 560 52.30 -25.58 -21.20
N GLY A 561 52.25 -24.51 -20.42
CA GLY A 561 51.05 -23.72 -20.20
C GLY A 561 50.11 -24.28 -19.09
N TRP A 562 50.59 -25.27 -18.31
CA TRP A 562 49.78 -25.80 -17.21
C TRP A 562 49.95 -24.95 -15.97
N MET A 563 48.84 -24.64 -15.34
CA MET A 563 48.80 -23.99 -14.00
C MET A 563 49.53 -24.88 -12.97
N VAL A 564 50.48 -24.30 -12.27
CA VAL A 564 51.24 -25.02 -11.25
C VAL A 564 50.67 -24.78 -9.86
N THR A 565 50.97 -25.71 -8.95
CA THR A 565 50.55 -25.67 -7.54
C THR A 565 51.70 -26.06 -6.60
N GLY A 566 51.59 -25.75 -5.33
CA GLY A 566 52.64 -26.01 -4.33
C GLY A 566 53.80 -25.01 -4.45
N TRP A 567 54.95 -25.34 -3.87
CA TRP A 567 56.11 -24.52 -3.89
C TRP A 567 56.79 -24.50 -5.26
N GLN A 568 56.96 -23.30 -5.83
CA GLN A 568 57.58 -23.09 -7.10
C GLN A 568 58.71 -22.06 -7.01
N LYS A 569 59.87 -22.38 -7.62
CA LYS A 569 60.99 -21.43 -7.72
C LYS A 569 60.87 -20.69 -9.05
N VAL A 570 60.67 -19.37 -9.00
CA VAL A 570 60.58 -18.51 -10.17
C VAL A 570 61.61 -17.41 -10.01
N GLY A 571 62.64 -17.40 -10.89
CA GLY A 571 63.83 -16.56 -10.71
C GLY A 571 64.60 -16.95 -9.47
N ASP A 572 64.93 -15.97 -8.65
CA ASP A 572 65.69 -16.19 -7.40
C ASP A 572 64.80 -16.49 -6.19
N ASN A 573 63.49 -16.32 -6.28
CA ASN A 573 62.55 -16.44 -5.19
C ASN A 573 61.72 -17.72 -5.25
N TRP A 574 61.26 -18.19 -4.07
CA TRP A 574 60.26 -19.23 -3.96
C TRP A 574 58.90 -18.61 -3.67
N TYR A 575 57.83 -19.20 -4.31
CA TYR A 575 56.44 -18.82 -4.20
C TYR A 575 55.61 -20.05 -3.89
N TYR A 576 54.54 -19.89 -3.15
CA TYR A 576 53.57 -20.96 -2.93
C TYR A 576 52.27 -20.69 -3.64
N LEU A 577 51.81 -21.68 -4.41
CA LEU A 577 50.54 -21.64 -5.09
C LEU A 577 49.62 -22.69 -4.47
N TYR A 578 48.43 -22.23 -4.08
CA TYR A 578 47.44 -23.12 -3.49
C TYR A 578 47.00 -24.22 -4.47
N ASN A 579 46.16 -25.17 -4.01
CA ASN A 579 45.66 -26.24 -4.88
C ASN A 579 44.77 -25.72 -6.04
N ASP A 580 44.19 -24.53 -5.88
CA ASP A 580 43.45 -23.80 -6.93
C ASP A 580 44.35 -22.93 -7.83
N GLY A 581 45.67 -23.01 -7.64
CA GLY A 581 46.68 -22.30 -8.43
C GLY A 581 46.97 -20.86 -7.98
N VAL A 582 46.18 -20.33 -7.02
CA VAL A 582 46.32 -18.93 -6.57
C VAL A 582 47.64 -18.80 -5.79
N MET A 583 48.42 -17.75 -6.09
CA MET A 583 49.62 -17.40 -5.36
C MET A 583 49.25 -16.95 -3.92
N ALA A 584 49.92 -17.55 -2.96
CA ALA A 584 49.87 -17.10 -1.57
C ALA A 584 50.62 -15.77 -1.44
N SER A 585 50.05 -14.82 -0.72
CA SER A 585 50.73 -13.54 -0.40
C SER A 585 50.36 -13.10 1.02
N ASP A 586 51.34 -12.45 1.70
CA ASP A 586 51.24 -11.93 3.05
C ASP A 586 50.64 -12.97 4.03
N THR A 587 51.16 -14.19 3.98
CA THR A 587 50.53 -15.31 4.72
C THR A 587 51.55 -16.39 5.12
N TRP A 588 51.12 -17.24 6.05
CA TRP A 588 51.90 -18.39 6.50
C TRP A 588 51.49 -19.70 5.81
N ILE A 589 52.42 -20.38 5.21
CA ILE A 589 52.29 -21.72 4.68
C ILE A 589 52.95 -22.71 5.62
N GLY A 590 52.24 -23.16 6.64
CA GLY A 590 52.81 -23.90 7.75
C GLY A 590 53.68 -23.00 8.63
N GLU A 591 55.01 -23.26 8.64
CA GLU A 591 56.00 -22.43 9.36
C GLU A 591 56.70 -21.41 8.46
N ASP A 592 56.43 -21.45 7.14
CA ASP A 592 57.07 -20.61 6.15
C ASP A 592 56.23 -19.38 5.84
N TYR A 593 56.81 -18.18 5.89
CA TYR A 593 56.12 -16.94 5.55
C TYR A 593 56.38 -16.51 4.11
N VAL A 594 55.35 -16.14 3.38
CA VAL A 594 55.43 -15.45 2.08
C VAL A 594 54.95 -14.01 2.27
N ASP A 595 55.71 -13.06 1.74
CA ASP A 595 55.41 -11.63 1.85
C ASP A 595 54.29 -11.17 0.89
N ALA A 596 53.93 -9.89 0.93
CA ALA A 596 52.89 -9.31 0.06
C ALA A 596 53.16 -9.45 -1.42
N THR A 597 54.40 -9.73 -1.84
CA THR A 597 54.77 -10.05 -3.22
C THR A 597 54.66 -11.53 -3.54
N GLY A 598 54.32 -12.36 -2.55
CA GLY A 598 54.26 -13.81 -2.63
C GLY A 598 55.59 -14.50 -2.41
N ALA A 599 56.71 -13.75 -2.24
CA ALA A 599 58.03 -14.32 -2.10
C ALA A 599 58.25 -14.88 -0.67
N TRP A 600 58.82 -16.12 -0.62
CA TRP A 600 59.16 -16.75 0.66
C TRP A 600 60.28 -15.99 1.39
N ARG A 601 60.08 -15.79 2.70
CA ARG A 601 60.98 -15.09 3.59
C ARG A 601 61.45 -16.03 4.71
N PRO A 602 62.52 -16.78 4.46
CA PRO A 602 63.01 -17.73 5.45
C PRO A 602 63.51 -17.07 6.77
N GLU A 603 63.84 -15.76 6.68
CA GLU A 603 64.26 -14.97 7.83
C GLU A 603 63.13 -14.58 8.77
N ILE A 604 61.89 -14.65 8.31
CA ILE A 604 60.71 -14.33 9.13
C ILE A 604 60.17 -15.64 9.74
N LEU A 605 60.22 -15.73 11.03
CA LEU A 605 59.76 -16.85 11.78
C LEU A 605 58.31 -16.63 12.26
N LYS A 606 57.51 -17.68 12.30
CA LYS A 606 56.15 -17.57 12.82
C LYS A 606 56.20 -17.34 14.33
N GLU A 607 55.62 -16.26 14.76
CA GLU A 607 55.48 -15.96 16.17
C GLU A 607 54.66 -17.04 16.87
N LYS A 608 55.17 -17.57 17.97
CA LYS A 608 54.46 -18.59 18.74
C LYS A 608 54.95 -18.79 20.13
N TRP A 609 54.08 -19.30 20.94
CA TRP A 609 54.45 -19.80 22.26
C TRP A 609 55.27 -21.08 22.12
N ILE A 610 56.40 -21.13 22.86
CA ILE A 610 57.26 -22.30 22.89
C ILE A 610 57.40 -22.74 24.36
N SER A 611 57.21 -24.04 24.61
CA SER A 611 57.37 -24.62 25.94
C SER A 611 58.67 -25.41 26.08
N SER A 612 59.23 -25.35 27.27
CA SER A 612 60.32 -26.26 27.70
C SER A 612 60.05 -26.70 29.14
N GLY A 613 59.59 -27.95 29.28
CA GLY A 613 59.07 -28.46 30.57
C GLY A 613 57.72 -27.70 30.86
N GLU A 614 57.65 -27.18 32.11
CA GLU A 614 56.45 -26.41 32.54
C GLU A 614 56.56 -24.91 32.26
N LYS A 615 57.65 -24.44 31.64
CA LYS A 615 57.88 -23.01 31.35
C LYS A 615 57.59 -22.72 29.92
N TRP A 616 57.11 -21.49 29.68
CA TRP A 616 56.74 -20.95 28.36
C TRP A 616 57.49 -19.67 28.08
N TRP A 617 57.87 -19.46 26.80
CA TRP A 617 58.36 -18.20 26.26
C TRP A 617 57.72 -17.90 24.89
N TYR A 618 57.73 -16.67 24.45
CA TYR A 618 57.17 -16.27 23.20
C TYR A 618 58.25 -15.91 22.19
N ARG A 619 58.23 -16.57 21.03
CA ARG A 619 59.16 -16.30 19.94
C ARG A 619 58.59 -15.29 19.01
N HIS A 620 59.30 -14.17 18.79
CA HIS A 620 58.97 -13.14 17.80
C HIS A 620 59.35 -13.61 16.40
N SER A 621 58.85 -12.82 15.39
CA SER A 621 59.08 -13.11 13.97
C SER A 621 60.56 -13.00 13.56
N ASP A 622 61.39 -12.25 14.27
CA ASP A 622 62.84 -12.16 14.06
C ASP A 622 63.63 -13.19 14.86
N GLY A 623 62.98 -14.12 15.55
CA GLY A 623 63.56 -15.14 16.40
C GLY A 623 63.93 -14.68 17.79
N SER A 624 63.76 -13.41 18.13
CA SER A 624 63.98 -12.89 19.47
C SER A 624 62.85 -13.28 20.43
N TYR A 625 63.01 -12.90 21.71
CA TYR A 625 62.00 -13.05 22.76
C TYR A 625 62.16 -11.97 23.81
N THR A 626 61.06 -11.62 24.47
CA THR A 626 61.04 -10.60 25.52
C THR A 626 61.68 -11.10 26.81
N THR A 627 62.51 -10.26 27.43
CA THR A 627 63.16 -10.53 28.75
C THR A 627 62.90 -9.34 29.67
N SER A 628 62.70 -9.65 30.98
CA SER A 628 62.44 -8.63 32.00
C SER A 628 61.49 -7.52 31.66
N ASN A 629 60.44 -7.84 30.90
CA ASN A 629 59.51 -6.84 30.43
C ASN A 629 58.07 -7.38 30.22
N TRP A 630 57.15 -6.45 30.12
CA TRP A 630 55.78 -6.72 29.69
C TRP A 630 55.69 -6.84 28.16
N GLU A 631 54.83 -7.72 27.74
CA GLU A 631 54.50 -7.87 26.33
C GLU A 631 53.01 -8.08 26.12
N TRP A 632 52.49 -7.40 25.07
CA TRP A 632 51.10 -7.53 24.66
C TRP A 632 50.96 -8.57 23.54
N ILE A 633 50.42 -9.73 23.86
CA ILE A 633 50.29 -10.84 22.90
C ILE A 633 48.84 -11.22 22.77
N ASN A 634 48.30 -11.16 21.54
CA ASN A 634 46.91 -11.53 21.22
C ASN A 634 45.86 -10.90 22.15
N GLY A 635 46.00 -9.59 22.43
CA GLY A 635 45.02 -8.86 23.24
C GLY A 635 45.16 -9.04 24.75
N LYS A 636 46.32 -9.57 25.24
CA LYS A 636 46.57 -9.85 26.65
C LYS A 636 47.99 -9.49 27.06
N TRP A 637 48.17 -8.99 28.29
CA TRP A 637 49.44 -8.69 28.83
C TRP A 637 50.06 -9.89 29.52
N TYR A 638 51.35 -10.12 29.25
CA TYR A 638 52.20 -11.12 29.87
C TYR A 638 53.45 -10.46 30.37
N TYR A 639 54.10 -11.04 31.43
CA TYR A 639 55.38 -10.57 31.92
C TYR A 639 56.40 -11.69 31.83
N PHE A 640 57.59 -11.38 31.37
CA PHE A 640 58.67 -12.33 31.19
C PHE A 640 59.83 -12.00 32.12
N ASP A 641 60.47 -13.06 32.69
CA ASP A 641 61.66 -12.93 33.55
C ASP A 641 62.92 -12.57 32.74
N ALA A 642 64.07 -12.42 33.42
CA ALA A 642 65.35 -12.08 32.80
C ALA A 642 65.86 -13.17 31.83
N SER A 643 65.37 -14.38 31.93
CA SER A 643 65.67 -15.49 31.02
C SER A 643 64.64 -15.67 29.90
N GLY A 644 63.62 -14.78 29.85
CA GLY A 644 62.58 -14.85 28.85
C GLY A 644 61.41 -15.82 29.13
N TRP A 645 61.32 -16.34 30.38
CA TRP A 645 60.21 -17.21 30.75
C TRP A 645 59.01 -16.44 31.22
N MET A 646 57.86 -16.82 30.72
CA MET A 646 56.55 -16.27 31.11
C MET A 646 56.30 -16.49 32.60
N MET A 647 55.98 -15.44 33.30
CA MET A 647 55.71 -15.45 34.73
C MET A 647 54.26 -15.74 35.04
N THR A 648 53.99 -16.29 36.23
CA THR A 648 52.67 -16.57 36.79
C THR A 648 52.59 -16.20 38.26
N GLY A 649 51.42 -16.10 38.85
CA GLY A 649 51.19 -15.72 40.23
C GLY A 649 51.48 -14.23 40.51
N TRP A 650 51.69 -13.88 41.77
CA TRP A 650 52.03 -12.52 42.20
C TRP A 650 53.44 -12.13 41.80
N GLN A 651 53.59 -11.07 41.02
CA GLN A 651 54.86 -10.54 40.56
C GLN A 651 55.02 -9.09 40.95
N LYS A 652 56.20 -8.73 41.49
CA LYS A 652 56.53 -7.35 41.74
C LYS A 652 57.34 -6.79 40.55
N VAL A 653 56.75 -5.86 39.81
CA VAL A 653 57.42 -5.24 38.68
C VAL A 653 57.55 -3.75 38.97
N GLY A 654 58.78 -3.28 39.08
CA GLY A 654 59.06 -1.91 39.60
C GLY A 654 58.62 -1.80 41.07
N ASN A 655 57.81 -0.84 41.39
CA ASN A 655 57.29 -0.62 42.75
C ASN A 655 55.91 -1.27 42.97
N GLU A 656 55.26 -1.73 41.90
CA GLU A 656 53.89 -2.23 41.92
C GLU A 656 53.79 -3.76 41.90
N TRP A 657 52.69 -4.32 42.46
CA TRP A 657 52.38 -5.73 42.42
C TRP A 657 51.27 -5.99 41.37
N TYR A 658 51.49 -7.06 40.58
CA TYR A 658 50.58 -7.57 39.56
C TYR A 658 50.31 -9.05 39.81
N TYR A 659 49.16 -9.50 39.38
CA TYR A 659 48.84 -10.92 39.39
C TYR A 659 48.73 -11.47 37.98
N LEU A 660 49.44 -12.54 37.71
CA LEU A 660 49.40 -13.26 36.45
C LEU A 660 48.74 -14.63 36.68
N TYR A 661 47.69 -14.91 35.94
CA TYR A 661 47.00 -16.19 36.04
C TYR A 661 47.94 -17.36 35.68
N SER A 662 47.50 -18.60 35.90
CA SER A 662 48.32 -19.82 35.59
C SER A 662 48.66 -19.92 34.09
N ASN A 663 47.91 -19.27 33.22
CA ASN A 663 48.19 -19.14 31.78
C ASN A 663 49.01 -17.92 31.40
N GLY A 664 49.59 -17.22 32.38
CA GLY A 664 50.44 -16.05 32.21
C GLY A 664 49.74 -14.73 31.99
N VAL A 665 48.43 -14.70 31.76
CA VAL A 665 47.68 -13.48 31.50
C VAL A 665 47.57 -12.61 32.73
N MET A 666 47.88 -11.31 32.61
CA MET A 666 47.72 -10.34 33.68
C MET A 666 46.27 -10.17 34.08
N ALA A 667 45.97 -10.25 35.34
CA ALA A 667 44.67 -9.89 35.88
C ALA A 667 44.49 -8.38 35.87
N ALA A 668 43.32 -7.91 35.46
CA ALA A 668 42.97 -6.49 35.51
C ALA A 668 41.48 -6.36 35.92
N ASP A 669 41.19 -5.29 36.65
CA ASP A 669 39.84 -4.98 37.15
C ASP A 669 39.15 -6.20 37.79
N SER A 670 39.89 -6.86 38.68
CA SER A 670 39.43 -8.17 39.23
C SER A 670 39.89 -8.45 40.65
N TRP A 671 39.17 -9.33 41.34
CA TRP A 671 39.49 -9.81 42.67
C TRP A 671 40.28 -11.10 42.61
N ILE A 672 41.42 -11.12 43.21
CA ILE A 672 42.26 -12.32 43.43
C ILE A 672 42.17 -12.70 44.91
N GLY A 673 41.16 -13.47 45.24
CA GLY A 673 40.79 -13.72 46.63
C GLY A 673 40.21 -12.44 47.28
N GLU A 674 40.92 -11.96 48.34
CA GLU A 674 40.56 -10.69 49.00
C GLU A 674 41.34 -9.46 48.45
N ASN A 675 42.19 -9.66 47.44
CA ASN A 675 43.02 -8.61 46.87
C ASN A 675 42.45 -8.12 45.55
N TYR A 676 42.27 -6.82 45.40
CA TYR A 676 41.81 -6.22 44.16
C TYR A 676 42.96 -5.69 43.32
N VAL A 677 42.94 -5.99 42.03
CA VAL A 677 43.80 -5.37 41.02
C VAL A 677 42.98 -4.47 40.14
N ASP A 678 43.45 -3.25 39.90
CA ASP A 678 42.72 -2.27 39.08
C ASP A 678 42.80 -2.59 37.58
N ALA A 679 42.20 -1.70 36.78
CA ALA A 679 42.16 -1.85 35.32
C ALA A 679 43.55 -1.83 34.66
N THR A 680 44.55 -1.32 35.34
CA THR A 680 45.94 -1.36 34.88
C THR A 680 46.69 -2.62 35.36
N GLY A 681 46.02 -3.45 36.11
CA GLY A 681 46.54 -4.70 36.69
C GLY A 681 47.28 -4.50 38.04
N VAL A 682 47.37 -3.28 38.55
CA VAL A 682 48.08 -2.93 39.80
C VAL A 682 47.24 -3.34 41.02
N TRP A 683 47.86 -3.99 41.96
CA TRP A 683 47.22 -4.33 43.23
C TRP A 683 46.92 -3.09 44.06
N ARG A 684 45.69 -2.99 44.55
CA ARG A 684 45.19 -1.88 45.36
C ARG A 684 44.83 -2.40 46.76
N PRO A 685 45.81 -2.38 47.70
CA PRO A 685 45.54 -2.86 49.04
C PRO A 685 44.52 -2.02 49.81
N GLU A 686 44.31 -0.76 49.39
CA GLU A 686 43.33 0.14 49.98
C GLU A 686 41.87 -0.19 49.60
N ILE A 687 41.66 -0.95 48.52
CA ILE A 687 40.34 -1.39 48.12
C ILE A 687 40.01 -2.72 48.76
N LEU A 688 39.02 -2.72 49.60
CA LEU A 688 38.57 -3.91 50.30
C LEU A 688 37.33 -4.51 49.59
N LYS A 689 37.23 -5.83 49.60
CA LYS A 689 36.05 -6.49 49.02
C LYS A 689 34.82 -6.19 49.88
N GLU A 690 33.81 -5.60 49.32
CA GLU A 690 32.54 -5.34 50.02
C GLU A 690 31.92 -6.66 50.46
N LYS A 691 31.54 -6.73 51.73
CA LYS A 691 30.89 -7.93 52.28
C LYS A 691 30.17 -7.69 53.59
N TRP A 692 29.22 -8.57 53.86
CA TRP A 692 28.62 -8.70 55.18
C TRP A 692 29.62 -9.23 56.19
N ILE A 693 29.67 -8.61 57.36
CA ILE A 693 30.50 -9.03 58.46
C ILE A 693 29.60 -9.19 59.70
N SER A 694 29.73 -10.36 60.35
CA SER A 694 29.03 -10.66 61.61
C SER A 694 29.92 -10.48 62.83
N SER A 695 29.29 -10.02 63.89
CA SER A 695 29.92 -10.07 65.22
C SER A 695 28.82 -10.48 66.22
N GLY A 696 28.87 -11.69 66.72
CA GLY A 696 27.77 -12.30 67.42
C GLY A 696 26.57 -12.49 66.55
N GLU A 697 25.39 -12.02 67.00
CA GLU A 697 24.11 -12.08 66.26
C GLU A 697 23.89 -10.84 65.41
N LYS A 698 24.78 -9.86 65.39
CA LYS A 698 24.68 -8.60 64.66
C LYS A 698 25.48 -8.64 63.36
N TRP A 699 24.96 -7.97 62.36
CA TRP A 699 25.57 -7.86 61.02
C TRP A 699 25.78 -6.39 60.64
N TRP A 700 26.88 -6.10 59.94
CA TRP A 700 27.20 -4.84 59.32
C TRP A 700 27.77 -5.06 57.94
N TYR A 701 27.69 -4.09 57.08
CA TYR A 701 28.20 -4.20 55.70
C TYR A 701 29.43 -3.33 55.50
N ARG A 702 30.55 -3.99 55.17
CA ARG A 702 31.82 -3.32 54.91
C ARG A 702 31.83 -2.83 53.47
N HIS A 703 32.04 -1.51 53.24
CA HIS A 703 32.28 -0.92 51.94
C HIS A 703 33.72 -1.16 51.47
N SER A 704 33.92 -0.84 50.15
CA SER A 704 35.23 -1.02 49.49
C SER A 704 36.34 -0.12 50.09
N ASP A 705 36.01 0.98 50.70
CA ASP A 705 36.93 1.89 51.42
C ASP A 705 37.12 1.52 52.89
N GLY A 706 36.56 0.39 53.32
CA GLY A 706 36.62 -0.05 54.70
C GLY A 706 35.58 0.58 55.63
N SER A 707 34.85 1.57 55.18
CA SER A 707 33.77 2.19 55.94
C SER A 707 32.52 1.30 56.04
N TYR A 708 31.51 1.78 56.76
CA TYR A 708 30.22 1.12 56.90
C TYR A 708 29.09 2.17 56.92
N THR A 709 27.90 1.78 56.53
CA THR A 709 26.72 2.63 56.60
C THR A 709 26.25 2.73 58.05
N ALA A 710 25.94 3.97 58.50
CA ALA A 710 25.36 4.22 59.80
C ALA A 710 24.21 5.22 59.71
N LEU A 711 23.14 5.02 60.53
CA LEU A 711 21.92 5.83 60.52
C LEU A 711 21.35 6.09 59.15
N ASN A 712 21.46 5.14 58.26
CA ASN A 712 21.02 5.33 56.86
C ASN A 712 20.57 4.04 56.18
N TRP A 713 19.86 4.21 55.10
CA TRP A 713 19.51 3.13 54.19
C TRP A 713 20.62 2.84 53.21
N LYS A 714 20.83 1.56 52.93
CA LYS A 714 21.74 1.08 51.88
C LYS A 714 21.06 -0.01 51.07
N LYS A 715 21.16 0.10 49.75
CA LYS A 715 20.75 -0.96 48.82
C LYS A 715 21.95 -1.89 48.56
N ILE A 716 21.78 -3.17 48.91
CA ILE A 716 22.79 -4.22 48.75
C ILE A 716 22.14 -5.36 47.99
N ASP A 717 22.72 -5.78 46.86
CA ASP A 717 22.22 -6.85 45.98
C ASP A 717 20.71 -6.65 45.63
N GLY A 718 20.32 -5.39 45.34
CA GLY A 718 18.94 -5.04 44.96
C GLY A 718 17.97 -4.88 46.11
N LYS A 719 18.32 -5.22 47.34
CA LYS A 719 17.47 -5.16 48.54
C LYS A 719 17.85 -3.99 49.43
N TRP A 720 16.87 -3.35 50.09
CA TRP A 720 17.10 -2.27 51.01
C TRP A 720 17.30 -2.78 52.45
N TYR A 721 18.31 -2.22 53.15
CA TYR A 721 18.63 -2.46 54.54
C TYR A 721 18.78 -1.12 55.26
N TYR A 722 18.47 -1.10 56.57
CA TYR A 722 18.68 0.07 57.40
C TYR A 722 19.67 -0.26 58.50
N PHE A 723 20.60 0.66 58.79
CA PHE A 723 21.64 0.48 59.75
C PHE A 723 21.51 1.50 60.89
N ASP A 724 21.77 1.07 62.12
CA ASP A 724 21.77 1.94 63.31
C ASP A 724 22.98 2.88 63.38
N ALA A 725 23.06 3.72 64.44
CA ALA A 725 24.15 4.69 64.61
C ALA A 725 25.55 4.02 64.76
N SER A 726 25.60 2.77 65.12
CA SER A 726 26.83 1.99 65.24
C SER A 726 27.15 1.17 63.98
N GLY A 727 26.29 1.27 62.95
CA GLY A 727 26.42 0.56 61.69
C GLY A 727 25.90 -0.87 61.73
N TRP A 728 25.12 -1.25 62.72
CA TRP A 728 24.52 -2.59 62.77
C TRP A 728 23.21 -2.63 61.96
N MET A 729 23.06 -3.66 61.16
CA MET A 729 21.86 -3.95 60.40
C MET A 729 20.63 -4.09 61.34
N MET A 730 19.57 -3.37 61.08
CA MET A 730 18.35 -3.40 61.86
C MET A 730 17.38 -4.42 61.32
N THR A 731 16.49 -4.91 62.21
CA THR A 731 15.39 -5.85 61.95
C THR A 731 14.15 -5.41 62.70
N GLY A 732 12.96 -5.92 62.34
CA GLY A 732 11.69 -5.59 62.93
C GLY A 732 11.19 -4.19 62.56
N TRP A 733 10.25 -3.64 63.36
CA TRP A 733 9.67 -2.30 63.10
C TRP A 733 10.69 -1.22 63.44
N GLN A 734 10.93 -0.35 62.49
CA GLN A 734 11.82 0.82 62.63
C GLN A 734 11.11 2.10 62.22
N LYS A 735 11.22 3.12 63.08
CA LYS A 735 10.76 4.48 62.73
C LYS A 735 11.92 5.30 62.19
N VAL A 736 11.87 5.62 60.94
CA VAL A 736 12.90 6.43 60.30
C VAL A 736 12.25 7.72 59.75
N GLY A 737 12.67 8.87 60.34
CA GLY A 737 11.95 10.13 60.17
C GLY A 737 10.54 10.03 60.73
N ASP A 738 9.55 10.42 59.95
CA ASP A 738 8.14 10.38 60.39
C ASP A 738 7.45 9.04 60.00
N ASN A 739 8.11 8.17 59.25
CA ASN A 739 7.51 6.96 58.70
C ASN A 739 7.95 5.69 59.42
N TRP A 740 7.07 4.72 59.48
CA TRP A 740 7.36 3.38 59.94
C TRP A 740 7.71 2.45 58.79
N TYR A 741 8.73 1.59 59.00
CA TYR A 741 9.19 0.56 58.08
C TYR A 741 9.31 -0.78 58.85
N TYR A 742 9.21 -1.85 58.12
CA TYR A 742 9.48 -3.18 58.68
C TYR A 742 10.64 -3.85 57.95
N LEU A 743 11.57 -4.36 58.75
CA LEU A 743 12.73 -5.07 58.21
C LEU A 743 12.62 -6.54 58.70
N TYR A 744 12.67 -7.45 57.75
CA TYR A 744 12.61 -8.88 58.09
C TYR A 744 13.80 -9.31 58.94
N ASP A 745 13.83 -10.57 59.44
CA ASP A 745 14.94 -11.09 60.26
C ASP A 745 16.29 -11.14 59.52
N ASP A 746 16.23 -11.19 58.18
CA ASP A 746 17.42 -11.05 57.33
C ASP A 746 17.79 -9.59 57.05
N GLY A 747 17.12 -8.65 57.68
CA GLY A 747 17.33 -7.18 57.51
C GLY A 747 16.72 -6.55 56.27
N VAL A 748 16.10 -7.30 55.36
CA VAL A 748 15.49 -6.79 54.15
C VAL A 748 14.25 -5.98 54.46
N MET A 749 14.13 -4.80 53.87
CA MET A 749 12.94 -3.96 54.00
C MET A 749 11.72 -4.60 53.32
N ALA A 750 10.66 -4.73 54.05
CA ALA A 750 9.35 -5.13 53.53
C ALA A 750 8.79 -4.02 52.66
N SER A 751 8.27 -4.35 51.49
CA SER A 751 7.58 -3.42 50.59
C SER A 751 6.46 -4.12 49.86
N ASP A 752 5.42 -3.38 49.56
CA ASP A 752 4.22 -3.83 48.84
C ASP A 752 3.60 -5.11 49.47
N THR A 753 3.52 -5.15 50.80
CA THR A 753 3.14 -6.37 51.52
C THR A 753 2.52 -6.09 52.85
N TRP A 754 1.77 -7.07 53.38
CA TRP A 754 1.24 -7.04 54.73
C TRP A 754 2.21 -7.65 55.74
N VAL A 755 2.41 -6.96 56.82
CA VAL A 755 3.10 -7.46 58.04
C VAL A 755 2.15 -7.42 59.21
N GLY A 756 1.57 -8.57 59.53
CA GLY A 756 0.45 -8.63 60.43
C GLY A 756 -0.76 -7.84 59.89
N ASN A 757 -1.24 -6.85 60.63
CA ASN A 757 -2.35 -5.99 60.23
C ASN A 757 -1.91 -4.65 59.62
N TYR A 758 -0.65 -4.50 59.28
CA TYR A 758 -0.07 -3.28 58.72
C TYR A 758 0.38 -3.49 57.30
N TYR A 759 0.08 -2.56 56.41
CA TYR A 759 0.53 -2.62 55.00
C TYR A 759 1.75 -1.74 54.76
N LEU A 760 2.80 -2.32 54.18
CA LEU A 760 3.96 -1.60 53.72
C LEU A 760 3.79 -1.30 52.21
N LYS A 761 3.86 -0.01 51.87
CA LYS A 761 3.78 0.45 50.46
C LYS A 761 5.03 0.06 49.65
N SER A 762 5.01 0.31 48.38
CA SER A 762 6.12 -0.03 47.45
C SER A 762 7.44 0.68 47.79
N ASP A 763 7.39 1.82 48.49
CA ASP A 763 8.52 2.55 49.03
C ASP A 763 8.98 2.06 50.41
N GLY A 764 8.30 1.04 50.94
CA GLY A 764 8.55 0.47 52.24
C GLY A 764 7.91 1.19 53.42
N THR A 765 7.24 2.32 53.24
CA THR A 765 6.57 3.06 54.31
C THR A 765 5.27 2.36 54.68
N MET A 766 4.97 2.34 56.00
CA MET A 766 3.69 1.84 56.49
C MET A 766 2.55 2.80 56.07
N ALA A 767 1.51 2.26 55.46
CA ALA A 767 0.34 2.99 55.06
C ALA A 767 -0.47 3.44 56.32
N VAL A 768 -0.99 4.67 56.34
CA VAL A 768 -1.80 5.22 57.41
C VAL A 768 -2.92 6.08 56.82
N SER A 769 -4.14 5.92 57.33
CA SER A 769 -5.35 6.67 56.90
C SER A 769 -5.59 6.63 55.39
N GLU A 770 -5.29 5.51 54.73
CA GLU A 770 -5.39 5.38 53.28
C GLU A 770 -5.90 4.00 52.81
N TRP A 771 -6.40 3.95 51.58
CA TRP A 771 -6.74 2.70 50.91
C TRP A 771 -5.49 2.10 50.23
N VAL A 772 -5.31 0.79 50.44
CA VAL A 772 -4.15 0.03 49.90
C VAL A 772 -4.62 -1.11 48.99
N GLN A 773 -3.72 -1.62 48.15
CA GLN A 773 -3.97 -2.68 47.15
C GLN A 773 -5.17 -2.32 46.24
N ASP A 774 -4.98 -1.24 45.45
CA ASP A 774 -5.99 -0.75 44.50
C ASP A 774 -7.37 -0.47 45.14
N GLY A 775 -7.35 0.07 46.34
CA GLY A 775 -8.56 0.46 47.03
C GLY A 775 -9.34 -0.69 47.70
N LYS A 776 -8.72 -1.85 47.86
CA LYS A 776 -9.38 -3.05 48.40
C LYS A 776 -9.45 -3.10 49.94
N TYR A 777 -8.46 -2.51 50.59
CA TYR A 777 -8.37 -2.51 52.05
C TYR A 777 -8.07 -1.12 52.55
N TYR A 778 -8.69 -0.73 53.67
CA TYR A 778 -8.43 0.55 54.34
C TYR A 778 -7.61 0.34 55.61
N VAL A 779 -6.62 1.18 55.85
CA VAL A 779 -5.90 1.22 57.12
C VAL A 779 -6.19 2.55 57.85
N ASP A 780 -6.34 2.48 59.17
CA ASP A 780 -6.67 3.60 60.01
C ASP A 780 -5.51 4.59 60.28
N GLU A 781 -5.72 5.55 61.15
CA GLU A 781 -4.70 6.53 61.57
C GLU A 781 -3.48 5.93 62.29
N ASN A 782 -3.60 4.71 62.77
CA ASN A 782 -2.52 3.93 63.41
C ASN A 782 -1.89 2.94 62.43
N GLY A 783 -2.36 2.90 61.17
CA GLY A 783 -1.94 1.96 60.14
C GLY A 783 -2.55 0.59 60.24
N LEU A 784 -3.51 0.37 61.15
CA LEU A 784 -4.15 -0.94 61.31
C LEU A 784 -5.22 -1.15 60.24
N TRP A 785 -5.23 -2.34 59.67
CA TRP A 785 -6.31 -2.73 58.77
C TRP A 785 -7.68 -2.69 59.50
N VAL A 786 -8.62 -1.99 58.88
CA VAL A 786 -10.01 -1.91 59.32
C VAL A 786 -10.83 -2.83 58.43
N ALA A 787 -11.56 -3.81 59.07
CA ALA A 787 -12.35 -4.79 58.35
C ALA A 787 -13.65 -4.22 57.76
#